data_d973117fa9864d75297e8da8f914db14
#
_entry.id   d973117fa9864d75297e8da8f914db14
#
_cell.length_a   1.000
_cell.length_b   1.000
_cell.length_c   1.000
_cell.angle_alpha   90.00
_cell.angle_beta   90.00
_cell.angle_gamma   90.00
#
_symmetry.space_group_name_H-M   'P 1'
#
loop_
_entity.id
_entity.type
_entity.pdbx_description
1 polymer ?
#
loop_
_entity_poly.entity_id
_entity_poly.type
_entity_poly.pdbx_seq_one_letter_code
_entity_poly.pdbx_strand_id
1 'polypeptide(L)'
;MAKAKGKRNHRKEKLEFVQDYLPIRDLKNGIIETTDNRYIKILEIEPINFTLRSDEEQFNIISSFASWLKISPMRLQFKSITRRADSDKHISMICEELEHEENPQCKELGEDYIGLIKDVGNREALTRRFFLIFQYEAVGRNESDDYAKIYGMLQTAEQTARAYFMQCGNSIVQSKDPDEATAEILYMFYNRRSCTDEPFSSRVDRIVVDTMAAKKKIIGMDPVPPIRIANFLAPRGIDLSHYNYVVMDGLYYSFLYIKAGGYPSRVRAGWMSSLINAGEGVDIDVHLRRENRSRTIDKVAQRIRLNRTKLKSMQDTSTDYEELTNSIQAGYFIKNGIANYNEDLFYMSVFITVSAKTYEELLWRKQQMVDMLKSMDMYTSECSFQQEAALQSVMPFLKISPKLEKKAQRNVLTSGAASSYIFTSFELSDDNGVLLGINRYNNSLCIVDLFNTKINKNANLNLLGTSGAGKTFTMQLLALRMRMRGIQCYILAPIKGHEFRRACNKIGGEFIKIAPGSPHCINVMEIRHTMSPEMELIDEIDYVEMGSMLARKIQQLMTFFGLLIPDMSNEEEQMLDEALIRTYADFGITHDNDSIYTDMASAPPKMKQMPILGDLHKHLQENPMTQRLAAIISRFVTGSAQSFNRQTNVDLSNKYIVLDLSELKGKLLPVGMFIALDYVWDQIKSDRTKRKAIFIDEIWQLIGASSNRMAAEFCLEIFKVIRGFGGAAISATQDLSDFFGLEDGKYGRAIINNSKNKIILNLEPDEARYVQETLKLTRTEIRAITRFERGEALISSNNNKVPVVVKASKLEKEMITTDRAELEAILKERQREKTHSA
;
A
#
# COMPACT_ATOMS: atom_id res chain seq x y z
N MET A 1 15.81 83.52 -0.05
CA MET A 1 15.96 82.48 1.04
C MET A 1 14.56 82.12 1.50
N ALA A 2 14.01 81.01 1.03
CA ALA A 2 12.74 80.48 1.47
C ALA A 2 12.98 79.08 1.97
N LYS A 3 12.72 78.80 3.24
CA LYS A 3 12.83 77.51 3.91
C LYS A 3 11.70 76.56 3.43
N ALA A 4 12.04 75.53 2.69
CA ALA A 4 11.12 74.44 2.41
C ALA A 4 11.09 73.50 3.66
N LYS A 5 9.95 73.53 4.36
CA LYS A 5 9.59 72.56 5.39
C LYS A 5 9.12 71.26 4.72
N GLY A 6 9.99 70.27 4.67
CA GLY A 6 9.59 68.93 4.27
C GLY A 6 8.68 68.31 5.33
N LYS A 7 7.41 68.08 4.98
CA LYS A 7 6.51 67.19 5.72
C LYS A 7 6.98 65.77 5.56
N ARG A 8 7.63 65.20 6.57
CA ARG A 8 7.75 63.75 6.70
C ARG A 8 6.33 63.18 7.00
N ASN A 9 5.71 62.61 6.01
CA ASN A 9 4.57 61.71 6.17
C ASN A 9 5.09 60.47 6.91
N HIS A 10 4.89 60.41 8.22
CA HIS A 10 4.87 59.13 8.96
C HIS A 10 3.65 58.36 8.43
N ARG A 11 3.86 57.47 7.47
CA ARG A 11 2.96 56.33 7.24
C ARG A 11 2.92 55.59 8.61
N LYS A 12 1.85 55.67 9.32
CA LYS A 12 1.57 54.73 10.42
C LYS A 12 1.63 53.36 9.77
N GLU A 13 2.62 52.54 10.14
CA GLU A 13 2.61 51.12 9.85
C GLU A 13 1.31 50.57 10.43
N LYS A 14 0.36 50.24 9.61
CA LYS A 14 -0.82 49.51 10.00
C LYS A 14 -0.30 48.11 10.39
N LEU A 15 -0.36 47.78 11.65
CA LEU A 15 -0.19 46.40 12.10
C LEU A 15 -1.31 45.58 11.42
N GLU A 16 -0.96 44.88 10.34
CA GLU A 16 -1.86 43.96 9.63
C GLU A 16 -1.78 42.62 10.35
N PHE A 17 -2.92 42.17 10.88
CA PHE A 17 -2.99 40.84 11.48
C PHE A 17 -2.91 39.77 10.36
N VAL A 18 -2.23 38.65 10.63
CA VAL A 18 -2.05 37.55 9.65
C VAL A 18 -3.41 37.01 9.17
N GLN A 19 -4.42 37.03 10.01
CA GLN A 19 -5.79 36.63 9.65
C GLN A 19 -6.39 37.46 8.53
N ASP A 20 -6.03 38.76 8.43
CA ASP A 20 -6.52 39.67 7.41
C ASP A 20 -5.79 39.49 6.06
N TYR A 21 -4.66 38.81 6.07
CA TYR A 21 -3.92 38.44 4.86
C TYR A 21 -4.54 37.24 4.13
N LEU A 22 -5.26 36.37 4.86
CA LEU A 22 -5.91 35.20 4.26
C LEU A 22 -7.11 35.62 3.42
N PRO A 23 -7.19 35.23 2.13
CA PRO A 23 -8.28 35.64 1.26
C PRO A 23 -9.56 34.83 1.48
N ILE A 24 -9.87 34.43 2.71
CA ILE A 24 -10.98 33.55 3.06
C ILE A 24 -12.04 34.37 3.83
N ARG A 25 -13.27 34.40 3.30
CA ARG A 25 -14.40 35.01 3.97
C ARG A 25 -15.17 33.97 4.78
N ASP A 26 -15.57 32.88 4.14
CA ASP A 26 -16.41 31.84 4.76
C ASP A 26 -16.12 30.46 4.12
N LEU A 27 -16.60 29.41 4.76
CA LEU A 27 -16.53 28.02 4.32
C LEU A 27 -17.90 27.38 4.55
N LYS A 28 -18.51 26.85 3.47
CA LYS A 28 -19.83 26.24 3.55
C LYS A 28 -19.98 25.11 2.51
N ASN A 29 -20.38 23.92 2.96
CA ASN A 29 -20.52 22.72 2.11
C ASN A 29 -19.23 22.36 1.36
N GLY A 30 -18.07 22.53 2.00
CA GLY A 30 -16.76 22.32 1.39
C GLY A 30 -16.41 23.30 0.28
N ILE A 31 -17.11 24.45 0.20
CA ILE A 31 -16.85 25.53 -0.75
C ILE A 31 -16.27 26.73 -0.01
N ILE A 32 -15.14 27.22 -0.47
CA ILE A 32 -14.46 28.38 0.08
C ILE A 32 -15.00 29.63 -0.60
N GLU A 33 -15.58 30.52 0.19
CA GLU A 33 -15.90 31.87 -0.23
C GLU A 33 -14.72 32.80 0.05
N THR A 34 -14.17 33.42 -0.99
CA THR A 34 -13.03 34.32 -0.86
C THR A 34 -13.48 35.76 -0.61
N THR A 35 -12.57 36.60 -0.09
CA THR A 35 -12.81 38.02 0.16
C THR A 35 -13.08 38.81 -1.13
N ASP A 36 -12.67 38.31 -2.29
CA ASP A 36 -12.93 38.86 -3.61
C ASP A 36 -14.13 38.20 -4.33
N ASN A 37 -15.06 37.61 -3.58
CA ASN A 37 -16.32 37.00 -4.02
C ASN A 37 -16.13 35.88 -5.06
N ARG A 38 -15.10 35.05 -4.92
CA ARG A 38 -14.94 33.81 -5.69
C ARG A 38 -15.32 32.61 -4.83
N TYR A 39 -15.83 31.59 -5.47
CA TYR A 39 -16.22 30.33 -4.84
C TYR A 39 -15.32 29.22 -5.38
N ILE A 40 -14.59 28.56 -4.48
CA ILE A 40 -13.54 27.60 -4.82
C ILE A 40 -13.83 26.27 -4.16
N LYS A 41 -13.61 25.19 -4.90
CA LYS A 41 -13.68 23.80 -4.42
C LYS A 41 -12.30 23.16 -4.50
N ILE A 42 -11.94 22.43 -3.44
CA ILE A 42 -10.74 21.63 -3.35
C ILE A 42 -11.16 20.17 -3.24
N LEU A 43 -10.61 19.30 -4.10
CA LEU A 43 -10.79 17.86 -4.03
C LEU A 43 -9.44 17.20 -3.81
N GLU A 44 -9.36 16.31 -2.86
CA GLU A 44 -8.19 15.48 -2.66
C GLU A 44 -8.30 14.21 -3.50
N ILE A 45 -7.22 13.88 -4.22
CA ILE A 45 -7.16 12.75 -5.16
C ILE A 45 -6.13 11.75 -4.67
N GLU A 46 -6.56 10.52 -4.49
CA GLU A 46 -5.64 9.40 -4.25
C GLU A 46 -4.86 9.08 -5.52
N PRO A 47 -3.54 9.06 -5.46
CA PRO A 47 -2.70 8.82 -6.63
C PRO A 47 -2.72 7.35 -7.06
N ILE A 48 -2.26 7.10 -8.29
CA ILE A 48 -2.00 5.77 -8.81
C ILE A 48 -0.53 5.60 -9.15
N ASN A 49 -0.08 4.36 -9.23
CA ASN A 49 1.25 4.05 -9.75
C ASN A 49 1.22 4.02 -11.29
N PHE A 50 1.31 5.19 -11.90
CA PHE A 50 1.20 5.36 -13.35
C PHE A 50 2.37 4.73 -14.11
N THR A 51 3.60 4.87 -13.61
CA THR A 51 4.82 4.48 -14.34
C THR A 51 5.03 2.97 -14.42
N LEU A 52 4.37 2.19 -13.56
CA LEU A 52 4.40 0.72 -13.60
C LEU A 52 3.26 0.12 -14.42
N ARG A 53 2.33 0.94 -14.90
CA ARG A 53 1.26 0.48 -15.79
C ARG A 53 1.81 0.11 -17.17
N SER A 54 1.11 -0.76 -17.88
CA SER A 54 1.42 -1.07 -19.29
C SER A 54 1.24 0.16 -20.18
N ASP A 55 1.88 0.19 -21.34
CA ASP A 55 1.76 1.28 -22.29
C ASP A 55 0.29 1.53 -22.71
N GLU A 56 -0.51 0.47 -22.83
CA GLU A 56 -1.94 0.54 -23.15
C GLU A 56 -2.75 1.15 -22.00
N GLU A 57 -2.49 0.73 -20.74
CA GLU A 57 -3.12 1.31 -19.57
C GLU A 57 -2.74 2.79 -19.40
N GLN A 58 -1.47 3.14 -19.58
CA GLN A 58 -1.02 4.53 -19.55
C GLN A 58 -1.72 5.38 -20.60
N PHE A 59 -1.85 4.86 -21.82
CA PHE A 59 -2.58 5.54 -22.90
C PHE A 59 -4.05 5.75 -22.54
N ASN A 60 -4.72 4.74 -21.98
CA ASN A 60 -6.12 4.81 -21.58
C ASN A 60 -6.34 5.85 -20.46
N ILE A 61 -5.43 5.92 -19.48
CA ILE A 61 -5.44 6.91 -18.41
C ILE A 61 -5.32 8.32 -18.99
N ILE A 62 -4.32 8.56 -19.82
CA ILE A 62 -4.09 9.87 -20.43
C ILE A 62 -5.25 10.28 -21.35
N SER A 63 -5.83 9.32 -22.09
CA SER A 63 -6.99 9.57 -22.95
C SER A 63 -8.24 9.95 -22.16
N SER A 64 -8.52 9.24 -21.05
CA SER A 64 -9.62 9.56 -20.14
C SER A 64 -9.43 10.93 -19.48
N PHE A 65 -8.20 11.22 -19.03
CA PHE A 65 -7.87 12.53 -18.46
C PHE A 65 -7.98 13.66 -19.50
N ALA A 66 -7.53 13.44 -20.74
CA ALA A 66 -7.69 14.38 -21.86
C ALA A 66 -9.16 14.67 -22.15
N SER A 67 -10.01 13.63 -22.09
CA SER A 67 -11.45 13.78 -22.29
C SER A 67 -12.08 14.62 -21.19
N TRP A 68 -11.67 14.40 -19.92
CA TRP A 68 -12.11 15.22 -18.80
C TRP A 68 -11.66 16.69 -18.94
N LEU A 69 -10.42 16.96 -19.35
CA LEU A 69 -9.91 18.33 -19.53
C LEU A 69 -10.76 19.16 -20.49
N LYS A 70 -11.38 18.53 -21.50
CA LYS A 70 -12.24 19.23 -22.48
C LYS A 70 -13.56 19.73 -21.88
N ILE A 71 -14.04 19.10 -20.80
CA ILE A 71 -15.33 19.41 -20.15
C ILE A 71 -15.17 20.02 -18.76
N SER A 72 -13.94 20.05 -18.26
CA SER A 72 -13.58 20.59 -16.94
C SER A 72 -13.82 22.10 -16.86
N PRO A 73 -13.86 22.69 -15.65
CA PRO A 73 -13.80 24.14 -15.50
C PRO A 73 -12.63 24.78 -16.24
N MET A 74 -12.77 26.05 -16.67
CA MET A 74 -11.77 26.70 -17.51
C MET A 74 -10.44 26.96 -16.80
N ARG A 75 -10.48 27.10 -15.46
CA ARG A 75 -9.30 27.30 -14.63
C ARG A 75 -9.16 26.17 -13.64
N LEU A 76 -8.02 25.50 -13.69
CA LEU A 76 -7.66 24.40 -12.80
C LEU A 76 -6.30 24.68 -12.16
N GLN A 77 -6.16 24.25 -10.93
CA GLN A 77 -4.86 24.14 -10.26
C GLN A 77 -4.73 22.71 -9.77
N PHE A 78 -3.69 22.03 -10.21
CA PHE A 78 -3.29 20.74 -9.67
C PHE A 78 -2.14 20.98 -8.71
N LYS A 79 -2.28 20.50 -7.50
CA LYS A 79 -1.27 20.70 -6.47
C LYS A 79 -0.82 19.37 -5.90
N SER A 80 0.49 19.17 -5.85
CA SER A 80 1.12 18.08 -5.10
C SER A 80 1.90 18.68 -3.95
N ILE A 81 1.68 18.20 -2.75
CA ILE A 81 2.44 18.58 -1.57
C ILE A 81 3.16 17.38 -0.99
N THR A 82 4.36 17.62 -0.49
CA THR A 82 5.16 16.63 0.20
C THR A 82 5.03 16.81 1.70
N ARG A 83 4.72 15.76 2.43
CA ARG A 83 4.63 15.73 3.90
C ARG A 83 5.47 14.57 4.42
N ARG A 84 5.94 14.67 5.66
CA ARG A 84 6.45 13.50 6.36
C ARG A 84 5.31 12.52 6.63
N ALA A 85 5.59 11.24 6.54
CA ALA A 85 4.60 10.22 6.83
C ALA A 85 4.16 10.34 8.29
N ASP A 86 2.84 10.35 8.47
CA ASP A 86 2.25 10.29 9.79
C ASP A 86 2.11 8.81 10.18
N SER A 87 2.96 8.38 11.10
CA SER A 87 2.93 7.01 11.61
C SER A 87 2.23 6.88 12.97
N ASP A 88 1.77 8.00 13.55
CA ASP A 88 1.25 8.01 14.92
C ASP A 88 0.01 7.15 15.07
N LYS A 89 -0.89 7.19 14.09
CA LYS A 89 -2.08 6.34 14.07
C LYS A 89 -1.72 4.84 14.04
N HIS A 90 -0.76 4.47 13.20
CA HIS A 90 -0.29 3.09 13.12
C HIS A 90 0.42 2.66 14.41
N ILE A 91 1.23 3.53 14.99
CA ILE A 91 1.89 3.29 16.27
C ILE A 91 0.87 3.13 17.40
N SER A 92 -0.14 4.00 17.47
CA SER A 92 -1.19 3.90 18.49
C SER A 92 -1.92 2.55 18.45
N MET A 93 -2.25 2.06 17.24
CA MET A 93 -2.87 0.75 17.08
C MET A 93 -1.97 -0.40 17.54
N ILE A 94 -0.66 -0.31 17.28
CA ILE A 94 0.29 -1.32 17.78
C ILE A 94 0.39 -1.24 19.30
N CYS A 95 0.42 -0.05 19.89
CA CYS A 95 0.45 0.14 21.34
C CYS A 95 -0.78 -0.50 22.01
N GLU A 96 -1.99 -0.25 21.47
CA GLU A 96 -3.23 -0.85 21.97
C GLU A 96 -3.16 -2.39 21.99
N GLU A 97 -2.62 -3.00 20.91
CA GLU A 97 -2.48 -4.45 20.86
C GLU A 97 -1.41 -4.98 21.83
N LEU A 98 -0.32 -4.24 22.02
CA LEU A 98 0.73 -4.63 22.97
C LEU A 98 0.29 -4.49 24.46
N GLU A 99 -0.66 -3.63 24.76
CA GLU A 99 -1.25 -3.55 26.10
C GLU A 99 -1.95 -4.86 26.48
N HIS A 100 -2.62 -5.51 25.52
CA HIS A 100 -3.32 -6.78 25.69
C HIS A 100 -2.43 -8.03 25.51
N GLU A 101 -1.17 -7.86 25.13
CA GLU A 101 -0.24 -8.97 24.96
C GLU A 101 0.31 -9.41 26.34
N GLU A 102 0.28 -10.71 26.61
CA GLU A 102 0.75 -11.29 27.88
C GLU A 102 2.22 -11.72 27.82
N ASN A 103 2.73 -12.01 26.59
CA ASN A 103 4.09 -12.50 26.42
C ASN A 103 5.10 -11.34 26.46
N PRO A 104 6.02 -11.29 27.48
CA PRO A 104 6.95 -10.18 27.62
C PRO A 104 7.95 -10.08 26.47
N GLN A 105 8.31 -11.20 25.84
CA GLN A 105 9.25 -11.23 24.71
C GLN A 105 8.61 -10.66 23.44
N CYS A 106 7.29 -10.88 23.29
CA CYS A 106 6.53 -10.27 22.19
C CYS A 106 6.35 -8.76 22.41
N LYS A 107 6.23 -8.31 23.69
CA LYS A 107 6.22 -6.86 24.00
C LYS A 107 7.53 -6.19 23.67
N GLU A 108 8.66 -6.77 24.06
CA GLU A 108 10.00 -6.26 23.73
C GLU A 108 10.18 -6.13 22.21
N LEU A 109 9.76 -7.15 21.46
CA LEU A 109 9.80 -7.11 19.99
C LEU A 109 8.91 -6.01 19.41
N GLY A 110 7.73 -5.81 19.99
CA GLY A 110 6.81 -4.74 19.59
C GLY A 110 7.36 -3.33 19.84
N GLU A 111 8.02 -3.11 20.96
CA GLU A 111 8.68 -1.84 21.29
C GLU A 111 9.84 -1.53 20.32
N ASP A 112 10.67 -2.52 19.99
CA ASP A 112 11.74 -2.40 19.01
C ASP A 112 11.18 -2.11 17.60
N TYR A 113 10.07 -2.74 17.25
CA TYR A 113 9.35 -2.49 15.99
C TYR A 113 8.76 -1.07 15.93
N ILE A 114 8.18 -0.57 17.02
CA ILE A 114 7.74 0.83 17.11
C ILE A 114 8.93 1.79 16.96
N GLY A 115 10.07 1.44 17.55
CA GLY A 115 11.32 2.18 17.37
C GLY A 115 11.72 2.27 15.90
N LEU A 116 11.68 1.16 15.17
CA LEU A 116 11.93 1.14 13.72
C LEU A 116 10.98 2.06 12.96
N ILE A 117 9.67 1.99 13.23
CA ILE A 117 8.67 2.83 12.53
C ILE A 117 8.94 4.31 12.79
N LYS A 118 9.25 4.70 14.04
CA LYS A 118 9.59 6.07 14.41
C LYS A 118 10.87 6.54 13.71
N ASP A 119 11.91 5.72 13.70
CA ASP A 119 13.19 6.06 13.06
C ASP A 119 13.02 6.24 11.55
N VAL A 120 12.32 5.31 10.90
CA VAL A 120 12.05 5.36 9.47
C VAL A 120 11.11 6.53 9.14
N GLY A 121 10.02 6.71 9.91
CA GLY A 121 9.06 7.78 9.73
C GLY A 121 9.69 9.17 9.89
N ASN A 122 10.56 9.34 10.89
CA ASN A 122 11.19 10.62 11.18
C ASN A 122 12.34 10.98 10.23
N ARG A 123 13.05 10.00 9.69
CA ARG A 123 14.26 10.24 8.89
C ARG A 123 14.03 10.11 7.39
N GLU A 124 13.23 9.17 6.94
CA GLU A 124 13.20 8.75 5.55
C GLU A 124 11.81 8.83 4.91
N ALA A 125 10.73 8.65 5.66
CA ALA A 125 9.41 8.45 5.08
C ALA A 125 8.71 9.75 4.70
N LEU A 126 8.32 9.83 3.44
CA LEU A 126 7.59 10.94 2.84
C LEU A 126 6.26 10.45 2.29
N THR A 127 5.21 11.23 2.48
CA THR A 127 3.92 11.04 1.81
C THR A 127 3.59 12.22 0.91
N ARG A 128 2.80 11.99 -0.10
CA ARG A 128 2.33 13.02 -1.02
C ARG A 128 0.82 13.05 -1.06
N ARG A 129 0.29 14.26 -0.95
CA ARG A 129 -1.13 14.51 -1.12
C ARG A 129 -1.35 15.31 -2.40
N PHE A 130 -2.40 14.98 -3.12
CA PHE A 130 -2.71 15.58 -4.40
C PHE A 130 -4.07 16.25 -4.36
N PHE A 131 -4.14 17.45 -4.90
CA PHE A 131 -5.34 18.25 -4.86
C PHE A 131 -5.69 18.76 -6.25
N LEU A 132 -6.96 18.65 -6.58
CA LEU A 132 -7.60 19.32 -7.70
C LEU A 132 -8.38 20.52 -7.18
N ILE A 133 -8.07 21.70 -7.69
CA ILE A 133 -8.67 22.96 -7.26
C ILE A 133 -9.31 23.61 -8.47
N PHE A 134 -10.57 24.01 -8.35
CA PHE A 134 -11.30 24.75 -9.38
C PHE A 134 -12.27 25.74 -8.74
N GLN A 135 -12.72 26.72 -9.52
CA GLN A 135 -13.61 27.76 -9.07
C GLN A 135 -14.91 27.76 -9.86
N TYR A 136 -15.94 28.37 -9.27
CA TYR A 136 -17.16 28.70 -9.97
C TYR A 136 -16.90 29.74 -11.06
N GLU A 137 -17.50 29.56 -12.23
CA GLU A 137 -17.40 30.47 -13.36
C GLU A 137 -18.82 30.91 -13.77
N ALA A 138 -19.13 32.19 -13.59
CA ALA A 138 -20.43 32.74 -13.93
C ALA A 138 -20.71 32.64 -15.43
N VAL A 139 -21.84 32.09 -15.79
CA VAL A 139 -22.36 32.04 -17.15
C VAL A 139 -23.21 33.27 -17.39
N GLY A 140 -22.57 34.37 -17.89
CA GLY A 140 -23.26 35.63 -18.20
C GLY A 140 -22.69 36.84 -17.47
N ARG A 141 -23.23 38.02 -17.78
CA ARG A 141 -22.80 39.31 -17.21
C ARG A 141 -23.59 39.74 -15.97
N ASN A 142 -24.52 38.93 -15.48
CA ASN A 142 -25.40 39.32 -14.36
C ASN A 142 -24.75 39.04 -13.01
N GLU A 143 -24.75 40.06 -12.23
CA GLU A 143 -24.29 40.15 -10.84
C GLU A 143 -25.11 39.25 -9.94
N SER A 144 -24.47 38.56 -9.01
CA SER A 144 -25.05 37.72 -7.95
C SER A 144 -25.89 36.51 -8.40
N ASP A 145 -25.19 35.48 -8.90
CA ASP A 145 -25.81 34.16 -8.90
C ASP A 145 -26.14 33.70 -7.48
N ASP A 146 -27.33 33.09 -7.32
CA ASP A 146 -27.76 32.53 -6.04
C ASP A 146 -26.80 31.42 -5.60
N TYR A 147 -26.50 31.33 -4.31
CA TYR A 147 -25.60 30.30 -3.74
C TYR A 147 -26.02 28.87 -4.14
N ALA A 148 -27.34 28.61 -4.25
CA ALA A 148 -27.85 27.31 -4.66
C ALA A 148 -27.37 26.93 -6.09
N LYS A 149 -27.33 27.91 -7.01
CA LYS A 149 -26.81 27.69 -8.38
C LYS A 149 -25.31 27.45 -8.37
N ILE A 150 -24.57 28.24 -7.59
CA ILE A 150 -23.13 28.10 -7.45
C ILE A 150 -22.79 26.70 -6.91
N TYR A 151 -23.47 26.29 -5.85
CA TYR A 151 -23.33 24.96 -5.25
C TYR A 151 -23.63 23.85 -6.27
N GLY A 152 -24.77 23.95 -6.98
CA GLY A 152 -25.16 22.94 -7.98
C GLY A 152 -24.14 22.77 -9.09
N MET A 153 -23.56 23.89 -9.61
CA MET A 153 -22.54 23.83 -10.66
C MET A 153 -21.21 23.25 -10.17
N LEU A 154 -20.74 23.62 -8.98
CA LEU A 154 -19.53 23.06 -8.39
C LEU A 154 -19.69 21.58 -8.04
N GLN A 155 -20.88 21.17 -7.58
CA GLN A 155 -21.21 19.78 -7.31
C GLN A 155 -21.21 18.94 -8.61
N THR A 156 -21.79 19.46 -9.70
CA THR A 156 -21.75 18.80 -11.01
C THR A 156 -20.33 18.65 -11.53
N ALA A 157 -19.49 19.68 -11.36
CA ALA A 157 -18.08 19.62 -11.73
C ALA A 157 -17.32 18.56 -10.90
N GLU A 158 -17.60 18.46 -9.59
CA GLU A 158 -17.04 17.41 -8.71
C GLU A 158 -17.47 16.01 -9.17
N GLN A 159 -18.77 15.79 -9.41
CA GLN A 159 -19.27 14.48 -9.86
C GLN A 159 -18.66 14.06 -11.19
N THR A 160 -18.53 15.01 -12.10
CA THR A 160 -17.88 14.80 -13.41
C THR A 160 -16.41 14.43 -13.22
N ALA A 161 -15.68 15.17 -12.39
CA ALA A 161 -14.28 14.84 -12.06
C ALA A 161 -14.19 13.43 -11.47
N ARG A 162 -15.06 13.10 -10.51
CA ARG A 162 -15.10 11.78 -9.86
C ARG A 162 -15.26 10.63 -10.87
N ALA A 163 -16.18 10.78 -11.81
CA ALA A 163 -16.42 9.74 -12.82
C ALA A 163 -15.20 9.50 -13.72
N TYR A 164 -14.55 10.57 -14.18
CA TYR A 164 -13.38 10.44 -15.05
C TYR A 164 -12.11 10.01 -14.31
N PHE A 165 -11.87 10.52 -13.10
CA PHE A 165 -10.73 10.06 -12.29
C PHE A 165 -10.85 8.60 -11.91
N MET A 166 -12.06 8.09 -11.68
CA MET A 166 -12.30 6.65 -11.49
C MET A 166 -11.91 5.84 -12.74
N GLN A 167 -12.18 6.35 -13.95
CA GLN A 167 -11.70 5.71 -15.19
C GLN A 167 -10.18 5.74 -15.32
N CYS A 168 -9.52 6.76 -14.77
CA CYS A 168 -8.07 6.82 -14.66
C CYS A 168 -7.49 5.87 -13.60
N GLY A 169 -8.34 5.27 -12.76
CA GLY A 169 -7.96 4.41 -11.65
C GLY A 169 -7.68 5.16 -10.34
N ASN A 170 -7.90 6.47 -10.30
CA ASN A 170 -7.82 7.29 -9.09
C ASN A 170 -9.14 7.28 -8.33
N SER A 171 -9.09 7.51 -7.02
CA SER A 171 -10.25 7.84 -6.22
C SER A 171 -10.19 9.29 -5.71
N ILE A 172 -11.35 9.89 -5.47
CA ILE A 172 -11.46 11.20 -4.82
C ILE A 172 -11.91 10.95 -3.38
N VAL A 173 -11.12 11.43 -2.42
CA VAL A 173 -11.40 11.28 -0.99
C VAL A 173 -12.75 11.88 -0.64
N GLN A 174 -13.54 11.15 0.15
CA GLN A 174 -14.83 11.59 0.64
C GLN A 174 -14.77 11.78 2.16
N SER A 175 -15.21 12.92 2.63
CA SER A 175 -15.39 13.16 4.06
C SER A 175 -16.87 13.18 4.43
N LYS A 176 -17.19 12.79 5.66
CA LYS A 176 -18.53 12.92 6.24
C LYS A 176 -18.88 14.39 6.50
N ASP A 177 -17.87 15.19 6.87
CA ASP A 177 -17.98 16.65 7.03
C ASP A 177 -17.04 17.34 6.02
N PRO A 178 -17.60 17.86 4.89
CA PRO A 178 -16.82 18.55 3.88
C PRO A 178 -16.22 19.87 4.37
N ASP A 179 -16.83 20.55 5.34
CA ASP A 179 -16.34 21.82 5.85
C ASP A 179 -15.11 21.61 6.72
N GLU A 180 -15.17 20.65 7.64
CA GLU A 180 -14.03 20.26 8.47
C GLU A 180 -12.84 19.79 7.61
N ALA A 181 -13.08 18.89 6.66
CA ALA A 181 -12.04 18.38 5.76
C ALA A 181 -11.37 19.49 4.94
N THR A 182 -12.15 20.45 4.42
CA THR A 182 -11.59 21.58 3.68
C THR A 182 -10.82 22.53 4.60
N ALA A 183 -11.29 22.73 5.83
CA ALA A 183 -10.59 23.55 6.81
C ALA A 183 -9.26 22.89 7.22
N GLU A 184 -9.21 21.58 7.44
CA GLU A 184 -7.96 20.84 7.70
C GLU A 184 -6.95 20.96 6.55
N ILE A 185 -7.41 20.83 5.30
CA ILE A 185 -6.56 21.00 4.11
C ILE A 185 -5.98 22.41 4.08
N LEU A 186 -6.81 23.45 4.32
CA LEU A 186 -6.35 24.83 4.36
C LEU A 186 -5.40 25.10 5.54
N TYR A 187 -5.71 24.56 6.71
CA TYR A 187 -4.84 24.62 7.87
C TYR A 187 -3.47 24.05 7.59
N MET A 188 -3.40 22.87 6.98
CA MET A 188 -2.16 22.24 6.59
C MET A 188 -1.34 23.06 5.59
N PHE A 189 -1.97 23.78 4.65
CA PHE A 189 -1.23 24.64 3.72
C PHE A 189 -0.56 25.82 4.39
N TYR A 190 -1.20 26.40 5.37
CA TYR A 190 -0.67 27.57 6.08
C TYR A 190 0.22 27.23 7.28
N ASN A 191 0.02 26.05 7.90
CA ASN A 191 0.67 25.66 9.16
C ASN A 191 1.45 24.37 9.01
N ARG A 192 2.32 24.28 8.01
CA ARG A 192 3.05 23.06 7.65
C ARG A 192 3.89 22.45 8.75
N ARG A 193 4.48 23.27 9.60
CA ARG A 193 5.24 22.82 10.76
C ARG A 193 4.31 22.54 11.93
N SER A 194 3.46 23.50 12.24
CA SER A 194 2.61 23.42 13.43
C SER A 194 1.52 22.34 13.32
N CYS A 195 1.06 21.99 12.11
CA CYS A 195 0.02 20.97 11.94
C CYS A 195 0.49 19.54 12.30
N THR A 196 1.79 19.31 12.42
CA THR A 196 2.34 18.05 12.92
C THR A 196 2.22 17.94 14.43
N ASP A 197 2.44 19.05 15.14
CA ASP A 197 2.45 19.09 16.60
C ASP A 197 1.05 19.39 17.17
N GLU A 198 0.21 20.11 16.42
CA GLU A 198 -1.13 20.57 16.81
C GLU A 198 -2.13 20.24 15.68
N PRO A 199 -2.87 19.12 15.74
CA PRO A 199 -3.97 18.82 14.82
C PRO A 199 -5.03 19.93 14.78
N PHE A 200 -5.74 20.05 13.65
CA PHE A 200 -6.74 21.11 13.46
C PHE A 200 -7.82 21.11 14.55
N SER A 201 -8.33 19.95 14.95
CA SER A 201 -9.32 19.79 16.00
C SER A 201 -8.84 20.37 17.33
N SER A 202 -7.62 20.03 17.75
CA SER A 202 -6.99 20.55 18.99
C SER A 202 -6.81 22.07 18.94
N ARG A 203 -6.49 22.61 17.76
CA ARG A 203 -6.38 24.06 17.57
C ARG A 203 -7.73 24.75 17.67
N VAL A 204 -8.78 24.17 17.11
CA VAL A 204 -10.14 24.70 17.23
C VAL A 204 -10.56 24.75 18.69
N ASP A 205 -10.40 23.66 19.42
CA ASP A 205 -10.73 23.59 20.86
C ASP A 205 -9.98 24.63 21.67
N ARG A 206 -8.68 24.79 21.44
CA ARG A 206 -7.86 25.79 22.13
C ARG A 206 -8.36 27.23 21.88
N ILE A 207 -8.59 27.59 20.61
CA ILE A 207 -9.04 28.96 20.26
C ILE A 207 -10.44 29.25 20.86
N VAL A 208 -11.32 28.26 20.84
CA VAL A 208 -12.66 28.40 21.43
C VAL A 208 -12.56 28.59 22.93
N VAL A 209 -11.75 27.79 23.64
CA VAL A 209 -11.53 27.89 25.08
C VAL A 209 -10.91 29.25 25.43
N ASP A 210 -9.86 29.67 24.72
CA ASP A 210 -9.20 30.98 24.95
C ASP A 210 -10.17 32.17 24.76
N THR A 211 -11.00 32.07 23.70
CA THR A 211 -12.01 33.13 23.44
C THR A 211 -13.10 33.16 24.50
N MET A 212 -13.54 31.99 24.99
CA MET A 212 -14.52 31.94 26.10
C MET A 212 -13.92 32.46 27.40
N ALA A 213 -12.64 32.17 27.68
CA ALA A 213 -11.93 32.68 28.83
C ALA A 213 -11.75 34.22 28.77
N ALA A 214 -11.44 34.74 27.59
CA ALA A 214 -11.35 36.19 27.35
C ALA A 214 -12.70 36.86 27.52
N LYS A 215 -13.80 36.30 27.04
CA LYS A 215 -15.18 36.85 27.29
C LYS A 215 -15.53 36.89 28.75
N LYS A 216 -15.07 35.98 29.60
CA LYS A 216 -15.30 36.00 31.04
C LYS A 216 -14.50 37.09 31.77
N LYS A 217 -13.34 37.51 31.27
CA LYS A 217 -12.47 38.55 31.90
C LYS A 217 -12.86 39.97 31.51
N ILE A 218 -13.59 40.19 30.42
CA ILE A 218 -13.91 41.53 29.90
C ILE A 218 -15.41 41.81 30.14
N ILE A 219 -15.78 41.95 31.39
CA ILE A 219 -17.08 42.57 31.76
C ILE A 219 -16.87 44.08 31.72
N GLY A 220 -17.25 44.75 30.61
CA GLY A 220 -17.30 46.23 30.52
C GLY A 220 -16.57 46.89 29.36
N MET A 221 -16.06 46.15 28.37
CA MET A 221 -15.45 46.70 27.16
C MET A 221 -16.13 46.17 25.89
N ASP A 222 -15.92 46.86 24.76
CA ASP A 222 -16.48 46.57 23.42
C ASP A 222 -16.70 45.11 23.07
N PRO A 223 -17.72 44.78 22.25
CA PRO A 223 -18.05 43.41 21.92
C PRO A 223 -16.85 42.71 21.29
N VAL A 224 -16.46 41.56 21.86
CA VAL A 224 -15.42 40.69 21.30
C VAL A 224 -15.77 40.42 19.84
N PRO A 225 -14.86 40.69 18.89
CA PRO A 225 -15.15 40.47 17.49
C PRO A 225 -15.53 39.01 17.22
N PRO A 226 -16.46 38.74 16.30
CA PRO A 226 -16.85 37.38 15.97
C PRO A 226 -15.64 36.59 15.47
N ILE A 227 -15.53 35.34 15.92
CA ILE A 227 -14.47 34.43 15.44
C ILE A 227 -14.73 34.14 13.96
N ARG A 228 -13.75 34.48 13.12
CA ARG A 228 -13.77 34.20 11.68
C ARG A 228 -13.01 32.89 11.41
N ILE A 229 -13.37 32.18 10.36
CA ILE A 229 -12.65 30.96 9.92
C ILE A 229 -11.14 31.20 9.78
N ALA A 230 -10.74 32.40 9.31
CA ALA A 230 -9.35 32.80 9.19
C ALA A 230 -8.57 32.77 10.52
N ASN A 231 -9.24 32.88 11.69
CA ASN A 231 -8.58 32.80 12.99
C ASN A 231 -8.07 31.38 13.28
N PHE A 232 -8.78 30.35 12.82
CA PHE A 232 -8.38 28.96 12.98
C PHE A 232 -7.28 28.54 12.00
N LEU A 233 -7.26 29.16 10.81
CA LEU A 233 -6.38 28.79 9.71
C LEU A 233 -5.06 29.55 9.67
N ALA A 234 -5.01 30.76 10.26
CA ALA A 234 -3.84 31.63 10.16
C ALA A 234 -2.60 31.02 10.81
N PRO A 235 -1.43 31.06 10.13
CA PRO A 235 -0.16 30.68 10.74
C PRO A 235 0.26 31.64 11.83
N ARG A 236 1.24 31.25 12.64
CA ARG A 236 1.78 32.10 13.72
C ARG A 236 2.37 33.40 13.19
N GLY A 237 2.90 33.41 11.97
CA GLY A 237 3.44 34.59 11.33
C GLY A 237 3.76 34.35 9.86
N ILE A 238 3.75 35.41 9.07
CA ILE A 238 4.22 35.43 7.68
C ILE A 238 5.19 36.60 7.53
N ASP A 239 6.45 36.33 7.24
CA ASP A 239 7.46 37.35 6.95
C ASP A 239 7.72 37.41 5.43
N LEU A 240 7.36 38.54 4.84
CA LEU A 240 7.49 38.84 3.42
C LEU A 240 8.60 39.87 3.14
N SER A 241 9.42 40.24 4.13
CA SER A 241 10.42 41.32 4.05
C SER A 241 11.60 40.94 3.15
N HIS A 242 11.86 39.68 2.92
CA HIS A 242 13.01 39.21 2.16
C HIS A 242 12.72 39.17 0.65
N TYR A 243 13.79 39.39 -0.15
CA TYR A 243 13.61 39.54 -1.61
C TYR A 243 13.48 38.18 -2.38
N ASN A 244 13.90 37.05 -1.80
CA ASN A 244 14.00 35.77 -2.48
C ASN A 244 13.39 34.60 -1.71
N TYR A 245 12.90 34.82 -0.48
CA TYR A 245 12.22 33.81 0.31
C TYR A 245 11.14 34.44 1.20
N VAL A 246 10.29 33.57 1.71
CA VAL A 246 9.25 33.89 2.69
C VAL A 246 9.45 33.01 3.89
N VAL A 247 9.20 33.53 5.10
CA VAL A 247 9.12 32.69 6.29
C VAL A 247 7.65 32.62 6.72
N MET A 248 7.12 31.40 6.78
CA MET A 248 5.76 31.14 7.19
C MET A 248 5.71 29.92 8.11
N ASP A 249 5.03 30.03 9.25
CA ASP A 249 4.96 29.00 10.29
C ASP A 249 6.34 28.45 10.73
N GLY A 250 7.38 29.31 10.71
CA GLY A 250 8.74 28.96 11.08
C GLY A 250 9.51 28.11 10.07
N LEU A 251 9.00 27.99 8.84
CA LEU A 251 9.70 27.38 7.71
C LEU A 251 10.06 28.44 6.67
N TYR A 252 11.18 28.22 5.99
CA TYR A 252 11.67 29.04 4.90
C TYR A 252 11.17 28.52 3.58
N TYR A 253 10.61 29.39 2.72
CA TYR A 253 10.03 29.04 1.41
C TYR A 253 10.70 29.83 0.29
N SER A 254 11.11 29.17 -0.76
CA SER A 254 11.54 29.77 -2.02
C SER A 254 10.67 29.25 -3.16
N PHE A 255 10.36 30.13 -4.12
CA PHE A 255 9.45 29.83 -5.23
C PHE A 255 10.20 29.89 -6.55
N LEU A 256 10.09 28.81 -7.31
CA LEU A 256 10.60 28.72 -8.67
C LEU A 256 9.42 28.57 -9.64
N TYR A 257 9.62 28.97 -10.88
CA TYR A 257 8.69 28.67 -11.98
C TYR A 257 9.46 28.17 -13.20
N ILE A 258 8.84 27.31 -13.99
CA ILE A 258 9.40 26.91 -15.30
C ILE A 258 9.18 28.07 -16.27
N LYS A 259 10.25 28.55 -16.90
CA LYS A 259 10.16 29.64 -17.88
C LYS A 259 9.28 29.23 -19.07
N ALA A 260 8.60 30.17 -19.72
CA ALA A 260 7.78 29.92 -20.92
C ALA A 260 8.50 29.11 -22.02
N GLY A 261 9.78 29.38 -22.26
CA GLY A 261 10.64 28.65 -23.19
C GLY A 261 11.44 27.49 -22.55
N GLY A 262 11.29 27.25 -21.24
CA GLY A 262 12.05 26.26 -20.45
C GLY A 262 11.39 24.91 -20.32
N TYR A 263 10.35 24.60 -21.06
CA TYR A 263 9.71 23.28 -21.07
C TYR A 263 10.36 22.39 -22.13
N PRO A 264 10.43 21.05 -21.92
CA PRO A 264 10.92 20.13 -22.93
C PRO A 264 10.14 20.26 -24.24
N SER A 265 10.83 20.11 -25.37
CA SER A 265 10.20 20.21 -26.70
C SER A 265 9.30 19.01 -27.03
N ARG A 266 9.60 17.85 -26.44
CA ARG A 266 8.83 16.61 -26.56
C ARG A 266 8.65 16.00 -25.18
N VAL A 267 7.44 15.62 -24.85
CA VAL A 267 7.10 15.00 -23.57
C VAL A 267 6.46 13.64 -23.78
N ARG A 268 6.71 12.72 -22.85
CA ARG A 268 6.02 11.43 -22.74
C ARG A 268 4.91 11.53 -21.71
N ALA A 269 3.96 10.62 -21.72
CA ALA A 269 2.99 10.49 -20.64
C ALA A 269 3.70 10.34 -19.29
N GLY A 270 3.26 11.09 -18.28
CA GLY A 270 3.86 11.06 -16.95
C GLY A 270 5.25 11.69 -16.83
N TRP A 271 5.69 12.52 -17.76
CA TRP A 271 7.00 13.20 -17.74
C TRP A 271 7.27 14.00 -16.46
N MET A 272 6.22 14.44 -15.77
CA MET A 272 6.35 15.15 -14.50
C MET A 272 6.58 14.22 -13.30
N SER A 273 6.52 12.91 -13.45
CA SER A 273 6.62 11.96 -12.31
C SER A 273 7.92 12.14 -11.52
N SER A 274 9.04 12.39 -12.18
CA SER A 274 10.32 12.64 -11.48
C SER A 274 10.30 13.96 -10.72
N LEU A 275 9.66 15.00 -11.24
CA LEU A 275 9.50 16.27 -10.56
C LEU A 275 8.58 16.14 -9.32
N ILE A 276 7.48 15.42 -9.47
CA ILE A 276 6.55 15.16 -8.37
C ILE A 276 7.22 14.36 -7.26
N ASN A 277 8.11 13.43 -7.63
CA ASN A 277 8.84 12.58 -6.67
C ASN A 277 10.18 13.19 -6.21
N ALA A 278 10.37 14.51 -6.35
CA ALA A 278 11.59 15.23 -6.02
C ALA A 278 11.77 15.44 -4.52
N GLY A 279 12.06 14.57 -3.70
CA GLY A 279 12.52 14.73 -2.31
C GLY A 279 11.63 15.54 -1.35
N GLU A 280 12.13 15.72 -0.14
CA GLU A 280 11.46 16.43 0.96
C GLU A 280 11.36 17.94 0.71
N GLY A 281 10.24 18.53 1.10
CA GLY A 281 10.05 19.99 1.05
C GLY A 281 9.83 20.57 -0.34
N VAL A 282 9.50 19.74 -1.33
CA VAL A 282 9.21 20.19 -2.69
C VAL A 282 7.74 19.99 -3.01
N ASP A 283 7.04 21.08 -3.31
CA ASP A 283 5.65 21.06 -3.78
C ASP A 283 5.56 21.56 -5.20
N ILE A 284 4.57 21.04 -5.91
CA ILE A 284 4.34 21.34 -7.31
C ILE A 284 2.93 21.89 -7.49
N ASP A 285 2.84 23.01 -8.19
CA ASP A 285 1.59 23.61 -8.60
C ASP A 285 1.53 23.73 -10.12
N VAL A 286 0.56 23.08 -10.74
CA VAL A 286 0.30 23.14 -12.17
C VAL A 286 -1.01 23.88 -12.40
N HIS A 287 -0.93 25.07 -12.94
CA HIS A 287 -2.09 25.84 -13.34
C HIS A 287 -2.41 25.60 -14.80
N LEU A 288 -3.64 25.26 -15.10
CA LEU A 288 -4.18 25.13 -16.44
C LEU A 288 -5.32 26.12 -16.64
N ARG A 289 -5.26 26.86 -17.73
CA ARG A 289 -6.32 27.78 -18.18
C ARG A 289 -6.69 27.47 -19.62
N ARG A 290 -7.91 26.97 -19.80
CA ARG A 290 -8.45 26.66 -21.11
C ARG A 290 -8.89 27.96 -21.83
N GLU A 291 -8.57 28.07 -23.08
CA GLU A 291 -9.01 29.20 -23.94
C GLU A 291 -10.25 28.82 -24.73
N ASN A 292 -11.05 29.85 -25.05
CA ASN A 292 -12.21 29.69 -25.94
C ASN A 292 -11.76 29.35 -27.36
N ARG A 293 -12.27 28.22 -27.89
CA ARG A 293 -11.86 27.65 -29.19
C ARG A 293 -11.98 28.62 -30.35
N SER A 294 -13.14 29.28 -30.52
CA SER A 294 -13.39 30.21 -31.64
C SER A 294 -12.43 31.38 -31.60
N ARG A 295 -12.27 32.03 -30.44
CA ARG A 295 -11.35 33.15 -30.28
C ARG A 295 -9.89 32.75 -30.50
N THR A 296 -9.54 31.51 -30.15
CA THR A 296 -8.17 31.01 -30.31
C THR A 296 -7.82 30.83 -31.78
N ILE A 297 -8.69 30.20 -32.56
CA ILE A 297 -8.47 29.99 -33.99
C ILE A 297 -8.22 31.33 -34.70
N ASP A 298 -9.04 32.34 -34.41
CA ASP A 298 -8.91 33.67 -35.02
C ASP A 298 -7.60 34.35 -34.64
N LYS A 299 -7.24 34.35 -33.35
CA LYS A 299 -5.98 34.92 -32.86
C LYS A 299 -4.76 34.23 -33.46
N VAL A 300 -4.75 32.90 -33.52
CA VAL A 300 -3.64 32.11 -34.08
C VAL A 300 -3.54 32.36 -35.60
N ALA A 301 -4.66 32.38 -36.33
CA ALA A 301 -4.68 32.69 -37.75
C ALA A 301 -4.16 34.10 -38.06
N GLN A 302 -4.55 35.10 -37.26
CA GLN A 302 -4.05 36.47 -37.38
C GLN A 302 -2.55 36.53 -37.13
N ARG A 303 -2.04 35.86 -36.09
CA ARG A 303 -0.62 35.84 -35.77
C ARG A 303 0.22 35.14 -36.84
N ILE A 304 -0.27 34.06 -37.42
CA ILE A 304 0.37 33.38 -38.55
C ILE A 304 0.48 34.33 -39.73
N ARG A 305 -0.59 35.06 -40.06
CA ARG A 305 -0.58 36.05 -41.16
C ARG A 305 0.45 37.15 -40.93
N LEU A 306 0.47 37.73 -39.70
CA LEU A 306 1.43 38.78 -39.33
C LEU A 306 2.88 38.30 -39.43
N ASN A 307 3.16 37.10 -38.87
CA ASN A 307 4.50 36.54 -38.92
C ASN A 307 4.93 36.19 -40.36
N ARG A 308 4.02 35.70 -41.20
CA ARG A 308 4.29 35.49 -42.64
C ARG A 308 4.59 36.78 -43.40
N THR A 309 3.91 37.85 -43.08
CA THR A 309 4.19 39.18 -43.70
C THR A 309 5.57 39.68 -43.29
N LYS A 310 5.92 39.52 -41.99
CA LYS A 310 7.26 39.87 -41.51
C LYS A 310 8.34 39.00 -42.16
N LEU A 311 8.13 37.71 -42.27
CA LEU A 311 9.09 36.78 -42.88
C LEU A 311 9.39 37.11 -44.33
N LYS A 312 8.35 37.55 -45.10
CA LYS A 312 8.53 37.96 -46.50
C LYS A 312 9.37 39.23 -46.68
N SER A 313 9.49 40.05 -45.65
CA SER A 313 10.30 41.30 -45.67
C SER A 313 11.69 41.13 -45.07
N MET A 314 12.08 39.93 -44.65
CA MET A 314 13.38 39.63 -44.00
C MET A 314 14.29 38.82 -44.91
N GLN A 315 15.63 38.98 -44.73
CA GLN A 315 16.64 38.17 -45.40
C GLN A 315 16.83 36.82 -44.65
N ASP A 316 17.06 35.72 -45.38
CA ASP A 316 17.19 34.35 -44.84
C ASP A 316 18.35 34.15 -43.84
N THR A 317 19.29 35.09 -43.79
CA THR A 317 20.49 35.06 -42.94
C THR A 317 20.26 35.69 -41.56
N SER A 318 19.09 36.21 -41.24
CA SER A 318 18.86 36.86 -39.95
C SER A 318 18.47 35.80 -38.89
N THR A 319 18.96 35.95 -37.66
CA THR A 319 18.57 35.10 -36.51
C THR A 319 17.07 35.12 -36.28
N ASP A 320 16.40 36.21 -36.58
CA ASP A 320 14.95 36.36 -36.44
C ASP A 320 14.15 35.57 -37.51
N TYR A 321 14.77 35.18 -38.62
CA TYR A 321 14.14 34.42 -39.69
C TYR A 321 13.77 33.01 -39.22
N GLU A 322 14.70 32.35 -38.56
CA GLU A 322 14.48 30.99 -38.00
C GLU A 322 13.43 31.02 -36.88
N GLU A 323 13.47 32.03 -36.02
CA GLU A 323 12.51 32.20 -34.92
C GLU A 323 11.08 32.44 -35.46
N LEU A 324 10.93 33.28 -36.50
CA LEU A 324 9.64 33.50 -37.13
C LEU A 324 9.13 32.27 -37.86
N THR A 325 10.00 31.50 -38.51
CA THR A 325 9.64 30.24 -39.19
C THR A 325 9.13 29.22 -38.18
N ASN A 326 9.83 29.04 -37.08
CA ASN A 326 9.41 28.17 -35.99
C ASN A 326 8.09 28.62 -35.38
N SER A 327 7.88 29.93 -35.21
CA SER A 327 6.63 30.48 -34.68
C SER A 327 5.44 30.25 -35.63
N ILE A 328 5.66 30.30 -36.96
CA ILE A 328 4.65 30.00 -37.98
C ILE A 328 4.29 28.53 -37.95
N GLN A 329 5.28 27.62 -37.88
CA GLN A 329 5.06 26.17 -37.79
C GLN A 329 4.29 25.81 -36.53
N ALA A 330 4.67 26.37 -35.37
CA ALA A 330 3.95 26.18 -34.10
C ALA A 330 2.49 26.69 -34.18
N GLY A 331 2.27 27.83 -34.87
CA GLY A 331 0.94 28.35 -35.11
C GLY A 331 0.07 27.40 -35.96
N TYR A 332 0.64 26.81 -37.01
CA TYR A 332 -0.06 25.80 -37.83
C TYR A 332 -0.35 24.52 -37.01
N PHE A 333 0.59 24.06 -36.20
CA PHE A 333 0.40 22.92 -35.32
C PHE A 333 -0.80 23.15 -34.40
N ILE A 334 -0.86 24.27 -33.69
CA ILE A 334 -1.98 24.62 -32.81
C ILE A 334 -3.30 24.69 -33.59
N LYS A 335 -3.31 25.40 -34.75
CA LYS A 335 -4.51 25.52 -35.59
C LYS A 335 -5.03 24.17 -36.05
N ASN A 336 -4.11 23.28 -36.49
CA ASN A 336 -4.46 21.93 -36.95
C ASN A 336 -5.00 21.04 -35.79
N GLY A 337 -4.37 21.13 -34.65
CA GLY A 337 -4.84 20.42 -33.43
C GLY A 337 -6.27 20.78 -33.06
N ILE A 338 -6.58 22.09 -33.07
CA ILE A 338 -7.93 22.58 -32.73
C ILE A 338 -8.95 22.22 -33.82
N ALA A 339 -8.59 22.43 -35.10
CA ALA A 339 -9.54 22.29 -36.20
C ALA A 339 -9.79 20.82 -36.59
N ASN A 340 -8.74 20.02 -36.67
CA ASN A 340 -8.81 18.65 -37.22
C ASN A 340 -8.81 17.55 -36.16
N TYR A 341 -8.16 17.79 -35.02
CA TYR A 341 -8.04 16.77 -33.95
C TYR A 341 -8.91 17.03 -32.72
N ASN A 342 -9.81 18.03 -32.80
CA ASN A 342 -10.76 18.35 -31.72
C ASN A 342 -10.08 18.61 -30.37
N GLU A 343 -8.89 19.23 -30.38
CA GLU A 343 -8.16 19.62 -29.18
C GLU A 343 -8.52 21.04 -28.75
N ASP A 344 -8.34 21.37 -27.48
CA ASP A 344 -8.43 22.72 -26.93
C ASP A 344 -7.04 23.26 -26.65
N LEU A 345 -6.89 24.57 -26.62
CA LEU A 345 -5.68 25.25 -26.20
C LEU A 345 -5.72 25.55 -24.73
N PHE A 346 -4.68 25.15 -24.03
CA PHE A 346 -4.45 25.48 -22.63
C PHE A 346 -3.21 26.36 -22.49
N TYR A 347 -3.27 27.26 -21.51
CA TYR A 347 -2.09 27.92 -20.96
C TYR A 347 -1.71 27.19 -19.69
N MET A 348 -0.54 26.56 -19.67
CA MET A 348 0.02 25.83 -18.57
C MET A 348 1.13 26.62 -17.88
N SER A 349 1.09 26.73 -16.56
CA SER A 349 2.15 27.34 -15.76
C SER A 349 2.50 26.41 -14.61
N VAL A 350 3.77 26.10 -14.41
CA VAL A 350 4.27 25.22 -13.35
C VAL A 350 5.10 26.04 -12.37
N PHE A 351 4.67 26.02 -11.12
CA PHE A 351 5.39 26.58 -9.98
C PHE A 351 5.90 25.47 -9.09
N ILE A 352 7.07 25.69 -8.52
CA ILE A 352 7.73 24.76 -7.63
C ILE A 352 8.04 25.51 -6.33
N THR A 353 7.51 25.02 -5.23
CA THR A 353 7.79 25.55 -3.90
C THR A 353 8.84 24.67 -3.25
N VAL A 354 9.94 25.27 -2.80
CA VAL A 354 10.97 24.59 -2.01
C VAL A 354 10.89 25.11 -0.59
N SER A 355 10.79 24.23 0.38
CA SER A 355 10.73 24.57 1.81
C SER A 355 11.81 23.86 2.62
N ALA A 356 12.26 24.51 3.69
CA ALA A 356 13.28 23.97 4.59
C ALA A 356 13.15 24.55 6.00
N LYS A 357 13.78 23.93 6.98
CA LYS A 357 13.80 24.40 8.37
C LYS A 357 14.82 25.53 8.60
N THR A 358 15.88 25.57 7.82
CA THR A 358 16.92 26.61 7.89
C THR A 358 17.14 27.23 6.52
N TYR A 359 17.74 28.42 6.50
CA TYR A 359 18.02 29.12 5.24
C TYR A 359 19.12 28.43 4.41
N GLU A 360 20.15 27.87 5.08
CA GLU A 360 21.20 27.10 4.40
C GLU A 360 20.64 25.86 3.71
N GLU A 361 19.78 25.13 4.40
CA GLU A 361 19.09 23.98 3.83
C GLU A 361 18.19 24.37 2.66
N LEU A 362 17.49 25.50 2.75
CA LEU A 362 16.68 26.03 1.65
C LEU A 362 17.53 26.28 0.39
N LEU A 363 18.70 26.90 0.54
CA LEU A 363 19.60 27.18 -0.56
C LEU A 363 20.11 25.90 -1.21
N TRP A 364 20.49 24.91 -0.38
CA TRP A 364 20.96 23.62 -0.86
C TRP A 364 19.86 22.85 -1.63
N ARG A 365 18.67 22.73 -1.04
CA ARG A 365 17.52 22.06 -1.70
C ARG A 365 17.13 22.76 -2.99
N LYS A 366 17.12 24.10 -3.00
CA LYS A 366 16.84 24.89 -4.19
C LYS A 366 17.86 24.60 -5.31
N GLN A 367 19.15 24.56 -4.99
CA GLN A 367 20.19 24.27 -5.98
C GLN A 367 20.03 22.84 -6.54
N GLN A 368 19.81 21.85 -5.70
CA GLN A 368 19.56 20.48 -6.15
C GLN A 368 18.36 20.39 -7.09
N MET A 369 17.27 21.11 -6.76
CA MET A 369 16.07 21.15 -7.60
C MET A 369 16.37 21.76 -8.97
N VAL A 370 17.09 22.88 -9.02
CA VAL A 370 17.47 23.54 -10.27
C VAL A 370 18.33 22.61 -11.13
N ASP A 371 19.29 21.90 -10.53
CA ASP A 371 20.20 21.01 -11.28
C ASP A 371 19.46 19.73 -11.76
N MET A 372 18.57 19.19 -10.95
CA MET A 372 17.69 18.11 -11.39
C MET A 372 16.82 18.51 -12.58
N LEU A 373 16.21 19.69 -12.53
CA LEU A 373 15.36 20.18 -13.63
C LEU A 373 16.16 20.44 -14.90
N LYS A 374 17.38 20.98 -14.79
CA LYS A 374 18.27 21.13 -15.95
C LYS A 374 18.61 19.79 -16.60
N SER A 375 18.82 18.72 -15.79
CA SER A 375 19.09 17.37 -16.33
C SER A 375 17.89 16.77 -17.08
N MET A 376 16.70 17.35 -16.88
CA MET A 376 15.44 16.98 -17.54
C MET A 376 15.05 17.97 -18.66
N ASP A 377 15.98 18.79 -19.14
CA ASP A 377 15.74 19.86 -20.12
C ASP A 377 14.66 20.88 -19.67
N MET A 378 14.56 21.11 -18.36
CA MET A 378 13.67 22.11 -17.78
C MET A 378 14.44 23.27 -17.19
N TYR A 379 14.10 24.48 -17.67
CA TYR A 379 14.78 25.71 -17.25
C TYR A 379 13.86 26.56 -16.39
N THR A 380 14.27 26.77 -15.16
CA THR A 380 13.53 27.52 -14.16
C THR A 380 14.05 28.95 -13.94
N SER A 381 13.28 29.73 -13.24
CA SER A 381 13.68 31.02 -12.67
C SER A 381 13.09 31.19 -11.30
N GLU A 382 13.81 31.89 -10.45
CA GLU A 382 13.37 32.22 -9.08
C GLU A 382 12.41 33.43 -9.12
N CYS A 383 11.43 33.44 -8.20
CA CYS A 383 10.48 34.54 -8.03
C CYS A 383 11.08 35.68 -7.16
N SER A 384 12.32 36.12 -7.46
CA SER A 384 12.97 37.16 -6.69
C SER A 384 12.23 38.51 -6.86
N PHE A 385 12.06 39.25 -5.74
CA PHE A 385 11.22 40.47 -5.62
C PHE A 385 9.74 40.30 -5.99
N GLN A 386 9.27 39.05 -6.12
CA GLN A 386 7.88 38.67 -6.41
C GLN A 386 7.39 37.52 -5.49
N GLN A 387 8.04 37.31 -4.37
CA GLN A 387 7.79 36.19 -3.46
C GLN A 387 6.38 36.23 -2.86
N GLU A 388 5.82 37.39 -2.58
CA GLU A 388 4.42 37.52 -2.13
C GLU A 388 3.45 37.08 -3.24
N ALA A 389 3.66 37.56 -4.47
CA ALA A 389 2.84 37.16 -5.61
C ALA A 389 2.99 35.67 -5.92
N ALA A 390 4.19 35.10 -5.72
CA ALA A 390 4.43 33.68 -5.85
C ALA A 390 3.71 32.87 -4.75
N LEU A 391 3.80 33.31 -3.49
CA LEU A 391 3.05 32.69 -2.38
C LEU A 391 1.55 32.66 -2.68
N GLN A 392 0.95 33.78 -3.11
CA GLN A 392 -0.46 33.81 -3.50
C GLN A 392 -0.77 32.87 -4.68
N SER A 393 0.20 32.67 -5.61
CA SER A 393 0.02 31.82 -6.78
C SER A 393 0.05 30.31 -6.45
N VAL A 394 0.80 29.92 -5.42
CA VAL A 394 0.89 28.51 -5.00
C VAL A 394 -0.17 28.14 -3.97
N MET A 395 -0.85 29.10 -3.36
CA MET A 395 -1.98 28.81 -2.49
C MET A 395 -3.21 28.36 -3.28
N PRO A 396 -4.15 27.60 -2.71
CA PRO A 396 -5.23 26.92 -3.42
C PRO A 396 -6.39 27.90 -3.80
N PHE A 397 -6.08 29.07 -4.29
CA PHE A 397 -7.07 30.11 -4.61
C PHE A 397 -7.11 30.49 -6.08
N LEU A 398 -6.42 29.76 -6.95
CA LEU A 398 -6.41 30.04 -8.41
C LEU A 398 -6.04 31.49 -8.76
N LYS A 399 -5.21 32.11 -7.92
CA LYS A 399 -4.82 33.53 -8.09
C LYS A 399 -3.37 33.63 -8.51
N ILE A 400 -3.13 33.75 -9.81
CA ILE A 400 -1.79 33.99 -10.36
C ILE A 400 -1.63 35.47 -10.70
N SER A 401 -0.50 36.04 -10.30
CA SER A 401 -0.13 37.39 -10.76
C SER A 401 0.06 37.39 -12.29
N PRO A 402 -0.56 38.33 -13.02
CA PRO A 402 -0.43 38.43 -14.49
C PRO A 402 1.03 38.55 -14.97
N LYS A 403 1.90 39.15 -14.18
CA LYS A 403 3.33 39.24 -14.48
C LYS A 403 4.04 37.89 -14.37
N LEU A 404 3.71 37.08 -13.37
CA LEU A 404 4.25 35.73 -13.20
C LEU A 404 3.66 34.78 -14.24
N GLU A 405 2.33 34.83 -14.47
CA GLU A 405 1.68 34.00 -15.46
C GLU A 405 2.35 34.17 -16.84
N LYS A 406 2.58 35.41 -17.29
CA LYS A 406 3.22 35.71 -18.57
C LYS A 406 4.65 35.17 -18.69
N LYS A 407 5.39 35.04 -17.57
CA LYS A 407 6.76 34.50 -17.55
C LYS A 407 6.79 32.96 -17.51
N ALA A 408 5.79 32.34 -16.89
CA ALA A 408 5.73 30.89 -16.67
C ALA A 408 4.88 30.15 -17.71
N GLN A 409 3.95 30.85 -18.38
CA GLN A 409 2.92 30.21 -19.18
C GLN A 409 3.50 29.60 -20.48
N ARG A 410 3.11 28.36 -20.76
CA ARG A 410 3.34 27.60 -21.99
C ARG A 410 2.01 27.29 -22.67
N ASN A 411 1.96 27.48 -23.98
CA ASN A 411 0.83 27.04 -24.79
C ASN A 411 0.93 25.54 -25.03
N VAL A 412 -0.10 24.81 -24.68
CA VAL A 412 -0.17 23.36 -24.87
C VAL A 412 -1.56 22.97 -25.40
N LEU A 413 -1.62 21.96 -26.26
CA LEU A 413 -2.88 21.34 -26.66
C LEU A 413 -3.36 20.37 -25.60
N THR A 414 -4.60 19.88 -25.69
CA THR A 414 -5.19 18.94 -24.73
C THR A 414 -4.29 17.73 -24.47
N SER A 415 -3.71 17.17 -25.52
CA SER A 415 -2.79 16.02 -25.43
C SER A 415 -1.53 16.33 -24.60
N GLY A 416 -0.94 17.52 -24.82
CA GLY A 416 0.21 17.98 -24.03
C GLY A 416 -0.15 18.28 -22.57
N ALA A 417 -1.31 18.89 -22.32
CA ALA A 417 -1.81 19.12 -20.97
C ALA A 417 -2.09 17.79 -20.25
N ALA A 418 -2.70 16.82 -20.94
CA ALA A 418 -2.98 15.51 -20.38
C ALA A 418 -1.71 14.68 -20.08
N SER A 419 -0.68 14.81 -20.93
CA SER A 419 0.62 14.17 -20.69
C SER A 419 1.30 14.67 -19.40
N SER A 420 0.92 15.87 -18.92
CA SER A 420 1.37 16.45 -17.64
C SER A 420 0.55 15.94 -16.45
N TYR A 421 0.05 14.74 -16.52
CA TYR A 421 -0.70 14.08 -15.44
C TYR A 421 0.14 13.94 -14.17
N ILE A 422 -0.30 14.56 -13.08
CA ILE A 422 0.49 14.64 -11.83
C ILE A 422 0.03 13.68 -10.73
N PHE A 423 -1.15 13.07 -10.86
CA PHE A 423 -1.76 12.25 -9.79
C PHE A 423 -1.13 10.85 -9.74
N THR A 424 0.20 10.83 -9.63
CA THR A 424 1.02 9.63 -9.62
C THR A 424 1.85 9.57 -8.35
N SER A 425 1.66 8.54 -7.57
CA SER A 425 2.53 8.23 -6.44
C SER A 425 2.74 6.73 -6.36
N PHE A 426 3.82 6.36 -5.73
CA PHE A 426 4.17 4.96 -5.51
C PHE A 426 3.80 4.51 -4.10
N GLU A 427 2.83 5.14 -3.46
CA GLU A 427 2.48 4.82 -2.08
C GLU A 427 1.64 3.55 -1.98
N LEU A 428 1.96 2.72 -1.00
CA LEU A 428 1.19 1.57 -0.55
C LEU A 428 1.24 1.57 0.97
N SER A 429 0.29 2.22 1.62
CA SER A 429 0.25 2.34 3.06
C SER A 429 -1.18 2.24 3.55
N ASP A 430 -1.48 1.14 4.24
CA ASP A 430 -2.73 0.92 4.93
C ASP A 430 -2.60 1.42 6.38
N ASP A 431 -3.65 1.98 6.94
CA ASP A 431 -3.65 2.47 8.34
C ASP A 431 -3.36 1.35 9.35
N ASN A 432 -3.85 0.15 9.08
CA ASN A 432 -3.85 -0.99 10.00
C ASN A 432 -3.23 -2.24 9.37
N GLY A 433 -1.93 -2.25 9.20
CA GLY A 433 -1.24 -3.37 8.56
C GLY A 433 0.09 -3.71 9.22
N VAL A 434 0.92 -4.43 8.50
CA VAL A 434 2.33 -4.67 8.85
C VAL A 434 3.23 -3.87 7.93
N LEU A 435 4.24 -3.21 8.49
CA LEU A 435 5.27 -2.54 7.69
C LEU A 435 6.08 -3.62 6.98
N LEU A 436 6.17 -3.55 5.67
CA LEU A 436 7.02 -4.43 4.88
C LEU A 436 8.38 -3.80 4.60
N GLY A 437 8.44 -2.49 4.48
CA GLY A 437 9.67 -1.77 4.24
C GLY A 437 9.43 -0.35 3.74
N ILE A 438 10.39 0.14 2.98
CA ILE A 438 10.39 1.49 2.41
C ILE A 438 10.32 1.39 0.89
N ASN A 439 9.48 2.20 0.28
CA ASN A 439 9.40 2.33 -1.15
C ASN A 439 10.72 2.85 -1.73
N ARG A 440 11.25 2.13 -2.71
CA ARG A 440 12.54 2.42 -3.34
C ARG A 440 12.58 3.77 -4.08
N TYR A 441 11.44 4.28 -4.54
CA TYR A 441 11.41 5.48 -5.38
C TYR A 441 11.16 6.77 -4.61
N ASN A 442 10.32 6.72 -3.58
CA ASN A 442 9.90 7.93 -2.88
C ASN A 442 10.08 7.88 -1.36
N ASN A 443 10.71 6.82 -0.86
CA ASN A 443 10.96 6.57 0.56
C ASN A 443 9.67 6.54 1.42
N SER A 444 8.48 6.30 0.82
CA SER A 444 7.27 6.16 1.62
C SER A 444 7.26 4.83 2.38
N LEU A 445 6.59 4.80 3.53
CA LEU A 445 6.35 3.55 4.26
C LEU A 445 5.46 2.63 3.42
N CYS A 446 5.81 1.34 3.39
CA CYS A 446 4.98 0.33 2.76
C CYS A 446 4.35 -0.53 3.87
N ILE A 447 3.13 -0.18 4.26
CA ILE A 447 2.33 -0.86 5.27
C ILE A 447 1.18 -1.56 4.56
N VAL A 448 1.01 -2.86 4.78
CA VAL A 448 -0.02 -3.66 4.11
C VAL A 448 -0.88 -4.39 5.13
N ASP A 449 -2.19 -4.16 5.08
CA ASP A 449 -3.19 -4.92 5.83
C ASP A 449 -3.82 -5.99 4.93
N LEU A 450 -3.33 -7.23 5.04
CA LEU A 450 -3.85 -8.35 4.27
C LEU A 450 -5.32 -8.65 4.62
N PHE A 451 -5.74 -8.38 5.86
CA PHE A 451 -7.08 -8.70 6.36
C PHE A 451 -8.09 -7.57 6.14
N ASN A 452 -7.70 -6.47 5.49
CA ASN A 452 -8.63 -5.41 5.14
C ASN A 452 -9.60 -5.85 4.03
N THR A 453 -10.79 -6.30 4.42
CA THR A 453 -11.82 -6.81 3.50
C THR A 453 -12.42 -5.74 2.58
N LYS A 454 -12.26 -4.46 2.91
CA LYS A 454 -12.71 -3.34 2.06
C LYS A 454 -11.83 -3.19 0.82
N ILE A 455 -10.53 -3.50 0.96
CA ILE A 455 -9.52 -3.36 -0.09
C ILE A 455 -9.22 -4.73 -0.71
N ASN A 456 -8.97 -5.75 0.12
CA ASN A 456 -8.54 -7.06 -0.30
C ASN A 456 -9.70 -8.04 -0.44
N LYS A 457 -9.83 -8.68 -1.60
CA LYS A 457 -10.81 -9.76 -1.81
C LYS A 457 -10.51 -11.01 -0.97
N ASN A 458 -9.25 -11.26 -0.65
CA ASN A 458 -8.77 -12.25 0.31
C ASN A 458 -7.41 -11.83 0.87
N ALA A 459 -7.02 -12.44 2.00
CA ALA A 459 -5.76 -12.17 2.71
C ALA A 459 -4.58 -13.03 2.22
N ASN A 460 -4.77 -13.87 1.19
CA ASN A 460 -3.73 -14.77 0.72
C ASN A 460 -2.58 -14.01 0.07
N LEU A 461 -1.36 -14.54 0.26
CA LEU A 461 -0.12 -13.95 -0.25
C LEU A 461 0.80 -15.02 -0.82
N ASN A 462 1.44 -14.72 -1.96
CA ASN A 462 2.52 -15.53 -2.50
C ASN A 462 3.85 -14.80 -2.43
N LEU A 463 4.87 -15.50 -1.95
CA LEU A 463 6.27 -15.07 -1.92
C LEU A 463 7.04 -15.80 -3.03
N LEU A 464 7.50 -15.06 -4.02
CA LEU A 464 8.22 -15.62 -5.17
C LEU A 464 9.64 -15.06 -5.20
N GLY A 465 10.63 -15.90 -5.52
CA GLY A 465 12.00 -15.43 -5.65
C GLY A 465 13.01 -16.58 -5.73
N THR A 466 14.17 -16.32 -6.31
CA THR A 466 15.27 -17.30 -6.41
C THR A 466 15.83 -17.68 -5.05
N SER A 467 16.66 -18.71 -5.01
CA SER A 467 17.43 -19.06 -3.82
C SER A 467 18.35 -17.90 -3.43
N GLY A 468 18.40 -17.54 -2.15
CA GLY A 468 19.23 -16.43 -1.66
C GLY A 468 18.61 -15.02 -1.80
N ALA A 469 17.47 -14.84 -2.49
CA ALA A 469 16.81 -13.54 -2.66
C ALA A 469 16.21 -12.96 -1.34
N GLY A 470 16.13 -13.73 -0.27
CA GLY A 470 15.61 -13.30 1.03
C GLY A 470 14.19 -13.78 1.35
N LYS A 471 13.67 -14.82 0.68
CA LYS A 471 12.32 -15.35 0.92
C LYS A 471 12.06 -15.74 2.37
N THR A 472 12.87 -16.66 2.91
CA THR A 472 12.71 -17.15 4.30
C THR A 472 12.79 -16.00 5.30
N PHE A 473 13.70 -15.03 5.06
CA PHE A 473 13.81 -13.82 5.87
C PHE A 473 12.51 -13.00 5.84
N THR A 474 12.00 -12.70 4.66
CA THR A 474 10.75 -11.91 4.49
C THR A 474 9.54 -12.64 5.05
N MET A 475 9.47 -13.96 4.89
CA MET A 475 8.39 -14.78 5.44
C MET A 475 8.40 -14.79 6.98
N GLN A 476 9.56 -14.99 7.60
CA GLN A 476 9.72 -14.91 9.05
C GLN A 476 9.38 -13.52 9.60
N LEU A 477 9.88 -12.47 8.93
CA LEU A 477 9.57 -11.08 9.30
C LEU A 477 8.07 -10.82 9.30
N LEU A 478 7.37 -11.27 8.26
CA LEU A 478 5.92 -11.13 8.13
C LEU A 478 5.21 -11.91 9.26
N ALA A 479 5.64 -13.14 9.54
CA ALA A 479 5.05 -13.97 10.61
C ALA A 479 5.24 -13.34 12.00
N LEU A 480 6.43 -12.81 12.31
CA LEU A 480 6.69 -12.10 13.56
C LEU A 480 5.80 -10.87 13.72
N ARG A 481 5.68 -10.06 12.68
CA ARG A 481 4.85 -8.84 12.69
C ARG A 481 3.36 -9.15 12.77
N MET A 482 2.91 -10.22 12.12
CA MET A 482 1.53 -10.70 12.26
C MET A 482 1.27 -11.21 13.69
N ARG A 483 2.23 -11.91 14.29
CA ARG A 483 2.12 -12.37 15.68
C ARG A 483 2.00 -11.20 16.67
N MET A 484 2.79 -10.11 16.49
CA MET A 484 2.67 -8.90 17.30
C MET A 484 1.29 -8.22 17.15
N ARG A 485 0.64 -8.42 16.00
CA ARG A 485 -0.73 -7.95 15.72
C ARG A 485 -1.81 -8.92 16.20
N GLY A 486 -1.48 -9.84 17.11
CA GLY A 486 -2.43 -10.79 17.69
C GLY A 486 -2.91 -11.90 16.74
N ILE A 487 -2.35 -12.00 15.53
CA ILE A 487 -2.69 -13.02 14.54
C ILE A 487 -1.99 -14.32 14.91
N GLN A 488 -2.72 -15.43 14.98
CA GLN A 488 -2.15 -16.75 15.21
C GLN A 488 -1.45 -17.26 13.94
N CYS A 489 -0.16 -17.60 14.06
CA CYS A 489 0.70 -17.98 12.94
C CYS A 489 1.11 -19.44 13.02
N TYR A 490 0.84 -20.19 11.95
CA TYR A 490 1.27 -21.58 11.77
C TYR A 490 2.28 -21.62 10.63
N ILE A 491 3.48 -22.14 10.87
CA ILE A 491 4.57 -22.16 9.89
C ILE A 491 4.95 -23.60 9.58
N LEU A 492 4.78 -24.03 8.34
CA LEU A 492 5.25 -25.31 7.83
C LEU A 492 6.61 -25.11 7.17
N ALA A 493 7.64 -25.74 7.71
CA ALA A 493 9.03 -25.64 7.29
C ALA A 493 9.58 -27.00 6.81
N PRO A 494 9.42 -27.36 5.52
CA PRO A 494 9.76 -28.70 5.01
C PRO A 494 11.26 -28.93 4.82
N ILE A 495 12.05 -27.88 4.58
CA ILE A 495 13.46 -28.02 4.20
C ILE A 495 14.40 -27.41 5.22
N LYS A 496 14.10 -26.24 5.75
CA LYS A 496 14.99 -25.41 6.58
C LYS A 496 14.40 -25.10 7.94
N GLY A 497 13.75 -26.07 8.59
CA GLY A 497 13.09 -25.86 9.89
C GLY A 497 13.96 -25.24 10.96
N HIS A 498 15.25 -25.54 10.95
CA HIS A 498 16.22 -24.99 11.91
C HIS A 498 16.36 -23.46 11.84
N GLU A 499 16.11 -22.84 10.67
CA GLU A 499 16.15 -21.39 10.49
C GLU A 499 15.04 -20.68 11.28
N PHE A 500 13.89 -21.32 11.48
CA PHE A 500 12.75 -20.79 12.21
C PHE A 500 12.84 -20.97 13.73
N ARG A 501 13.68 -21.89 14.18
CA ARG A 501 13.77 -22.27 15.61
C ARG A 501 14.16 -21.11 16.51
N ARG A 502 15.07 -20.26 16.06
CA ARG A 502 15.57 -19.14 16.86
C ARG A 502 14.49 -18.09 17.09
N ALA A 503 13.77 -17.70 16.05
CA ALA A 503 12.65 -16.76 16.15
C ALA A 503 11.54 -17.35 17.02
N CYS A 504 11.17 -18.61 16.80
CA CYS A 504 10.14 -19.31 17.57
C CYS A 504 10.45 -19.32 19.07
N ASN A 505 11.65 -19.73 19.44
CA ASN A 505 12.05 -19.79 20.85
C ASN A 505 12.12 -18.40 21.51
N LYS A 506 12.52 -17.38 20.75
CA LYS A 506 12.68 -16.00 21.26
C LYS A 506 11.35 -15.33 21.57
N ILE A 507 10.28 -15.65 20.88
CA ILE A 507 8.94 -15.08 21.11
C ILE A 507 8.02 -15.98 21.92
N GLY A 508 8.57 -17.04 22.53
CA GLY A 508 7.78 -18.00 23.31
C GLY A 508 6.81 -18.84 22.48
N GLY A 509 7.15 -19.08 21.20
CA GLY A 509 6.38 -19.95 20.31
C GLY A 509 6.62 -21.44 20.56
N GLU A 510 5.80 -22.29 19.96
CA GLU A 510 5.88 -23.75 20.01
C GLU A 510 6.64 -24.28 18.80
N PHE A 511 7.75 -25.02 19.03
CA PHE A 511 8.55 -25.62 17.97
C PHE A 511 8.33 -27.14 17.94
N ILE A 512 7.55 -27.62 16.98
CA ILE A 512 7.13 -29.00 16.84
C ILE A 512 7.93 -29.65 15.71
N LYS A 513 8.73 -30.64 16.04
CA LYS A 513 9.51 -31.39 15.07
C LYS A 513 8.82 -32.68 14.69
N ILE A 514 8.44 -32.82 13.44
CA ILE A 514 7.82 -34.04 12.89
C ILE A 514 8.88 -34.80 12.08
N ALA A 515 9.40 -35.86 12.65
CA ALA A 515 10.50 -36.64 12.04
C ALA A 515 10.47 -38.08 12.55
N PRO A 516 11.08 -39.03 11.82
CA PRO A 516 11.35 -40.38 12.34
C PRO A 516 12.15 -40.30 13.64
N GLY A 517 11.62 -40.86 14.72
CA GLY A 517 12.26 -40.83 16.06
C GLY A 517 11.98 -39.56 16.86
N SER A 518 11.19 -38.64 16.38
CA SER A 518 10.74 -37.46 17.15
C SER A 518 9.82 -37.89 18.32
N PRO A 519 9.87 -37.20 19.49
CA PRO A 519 8.88 -37.35 20.51
C PRO A 519 7.49 -36.83 20.10
N HIS A 520 7.42 -35.86 19.16
CA HIS A 520 6.18 -35.25 18.70
C HIS A 520 5.49 -36.13 17.65
N CYS A 521 4.20 -36.29 17.79
CA CYS A 521 3.34 -37.06 16.90
C CYS A 521 2.02 -36.34 16.65
N ILE A 522 1.55 -36.44 15.43
CA ILE A 522 0.18 -36.11 15.04
C ILE A 522 -0.44 -37.40 14.52
N ASN A 523 -1.47 -37.90 15.21
CA ASN A 523 -2.19 -39.06 14.77
C ASN A 523 -3.03 -38.77 13.51
N VAL A 524 -2.64 -39.35 12.39
CA VAL A 524 -3.35 -39.15 11.13
C VAL A 524 -4.79 -39.67 11.14
N MET A 525 -5.05 -40.68 11.99
CA MET A 525 -6.37 -41.30 12.13
C MET A 525 -7.28 -40.58 13.13
N GLU A 526 -6.81 -39.52 13.77
CA GLU A 526 -7.59 -38.78 14.76
C GLU A 526 -8.71 -37.98 14.08
N ILE A 527 -9.96 -38.22 14.50
CA ILE A 527 -11.11 -37.37 14.21
C ILE A 527 -11.05 -36.21 15.18
N ARG A 528 -11.12 -34.97 14.68
CA ARG A 528 -11.01 -33.77 15.52
C ARG A 528 -12.29 -32.98 15.45
N HIS A 529 -12.64 -32.35 16.54
CA HIS A 529 -13.75 -31.41 16.57
C HIS A 529 -13.34 -30.13 15.84
N THR A 530 -14.12 -29.71 14.84
CA THR A 530 -13.77 -28.60 13.95
C THR A 530 -14.50 -27.31 14.28
N MET A 531 -15.26 -27.23 15.37
CA MET A 531 -15.98 -26.02 15.79
C MET A 531 -15.72 -25.72 17.25
N SER A 532 -15.55 -24.43 17.59
CA SER A 532 -15.50 -23.98 18.98
C SER A 532 -16.93 -23.77 19.52
N PRO A 533 -17.13 -23.87 20.87
CA PRO A 533 -18.44 -23.62 21.46
C PRO A 533 -19.05 -22.27 21.11
N GLU A 534 -18.21 -21.23 20.93
CA GLU A 534 -18.66 -19.90 20.52
C GLU A 534 -19.20 -19.90 19.09
N MET A 535 -18.63 -20.70 18.20
CA MET A 535 -19.07 -20.81 16.81
C MET A 535 -20.39 -21.59 16.69
N GLU A 536 -20.59 -22.59 17.55
CA GLU A 536 -21.86 -23.32 17.62
C GLU A 536 -23.01 -22.40 18.00
N LEU A 537 -22.77 -21.43 18.89
CA LEU A 537 -23.75 -20.40 19.28
C LEU A 537 -24.06 -19.41 18.17
N ILE A 538 -23.07 -19.08 17.31
CA ILE A 538 -23.25 -18.10 16.22
C ILE A 538 -23.97 -18.71 15.02
N ASP A 539 -23.59 -19.94 14.65
CA ASP A 539 -24.08 -20.58 13.43
C ASP A 539 -25.43 -21.30 13.63
N GLU A 540 -25.95 -21.43 14.88
CA GLU A 540 -27.21 -22.14 15.23
C GLU A 540 -27.31 -23.53 14.55
N ILE A 541 -26.17 -24.21 14.36
CA ILE A 541 -26.09 -25.45 13.60
C ILE A 541 -26.59 -26.61 14.46
N ASP A 542 -27.64 -27.26 13.96
CA ASP A 542 -28.08 -28.53 14.51
C ASP A 542 -27.08 -29.64 14.13
N TYR A 543 -26.52 -30.36 15.11
CA TYR A 543 -25.54 -31.45 14.89
C TYR A 543 -26.04 -32.52 13.91
N VAL A 544 -27.34 -32.61 13.71
CA VAL A 544 -28.01 -33.54 12.78
C VAL A 544 -27.78 -33.17 11.31
N GLU A 545 -27.53 -31.88 11.00
CA GLU A 545 -27.24 -31.42 9.64
C GLU A 545 -25.77 -31.57 9.26
N MET A 546 -24.89 -31.80 10.19
CA MET A 546 -23.47 -32.08 9.93
C MET A 546 -23.32 -33.51 9.40
N GLY A 547 -22.96 -33.66 8.14
CA GLY A 547 -22.59 -34.96 7.56
C GLY A 547 -21.57 -35.73 8.42
N SER A 548 -21.50 -37.05 8.26
CA SER A 548 -20.66 -37.94 9.08
C SER A 548 -19.21 -37.49 9.17
N MET A 549 -18.72 -37.22 10.38
CA MET A 549 -17.31 -36.85 10.65
C MET A 549 -16.37 -38.01 10.29
N LEU A 550 -16.80 -39.26 10.50
CA LEU A 550 -16.04 -40.45 10.09
C LEU A 550 -15.88 -40.50 8.57
N ALA A 551 -16.97 -40.28 7.78
CA ALA A 551 -16.87 -40.31 6.32
C ALA A 551 -15.89 -39.26 5.77
N ARG A 552 -15.92 -38.02 6.34
CA ARG A 552 -14.96 -36.97 6.02
C ARG A 552 -13.52 -37.37 6.37
N LYS A 553 -13.33 -38.00 7.52
CA LYS A 553 -12.00 -38.46 7.96
C LYS A 553 -11.46 -39.57 7.04
N ILE A 554 -12.30 -40.52 6.66
CA ILE A 554 -11.93 -41.56 5.71
C ILE A 554 -11.50 -40.95 4.37
N GLN A 555 -12.23 -39.97 3.85
CA GLN A 555 -11.84 -39.28 2.62
C GLN A 555 -10.46 -38.59 2.74
N GLN A 556 -10.17 -37.97 3.89
CA GLN A 556 -8.84 -37.40 4.17
C GLN A 556 -7.76 -38.49 4.22
N LEU A 557 -8.07 -39.63 4.85
CA LEU A 557 -7.15 -40.79 4.90
C LEU A 557 -6.92 -41.39 3.54
N MET A 558 -7.91 -41.43 2.65
CA MET A 558 -7.71 -41.85 1.26
C MET A 558 -6.72 -40.95 0.52
N THR A 559 -6.77 -39.62 0.78
CA THR A 559 -5.76 -38.69 0.24
C THR A 559 -4.37 -38.97 0.81
N PHE A 560 -4.27 -39.23 2.12
CA PHE A 560 -3.02 -39.62 2.79
C PHE A 560 -2.42 -40.92 2.19
N PHE A 561 -3.23 -41.96 2.04
CA PHE A 561 -2.76 -43.23 1.46
C PHE A 561 -2.45 -43.10 -0.04
N GLY A 562 -3.18 -42.27 -0.78
CA GLY A 562 -2.87 -41.96 -2.17
C GLY A 562 -1.53 -41.25 -2.36
N LEU A 563 -1.10 -40.42 -1.38
CA LEU A 563 0.26 -39.85 -1.36
C LEU A 563 1.33 -40.89 -1.04
N LEU A 564 1.03 -41.80 -0.14
CA LEU A 564 1.95 -42.86 0.30
C LEU A 564 2.12 -43.94 -0.78
N ILE A 565 1.03 -44.28 -1.47
CA ILE A 565 0.91 -45.37 -2.45
C ILE A 565 0.30 -44.80 -3.76
N PRO A 566 1.08 -44.11 -4.58
CA PRO A 566 0.55 -43.46 -5.80
C PRO A 566 0.02 -44.45 -6.87
N ASP A 567 0.44 -45.71 -6.80
CA ASP A 567 0.07 -46.80 -7.71
C ASP A 567 -0.99 -47.74 -7.08
N MET A 568 -1.81 -47.28 -6.14
CA MET A 568 -2.90 -48.01 -5.54
C MET A 568 -4.01 -48.27 -6.57
N SER A 569 -4.46 -49.55 -6.68
CA SER A 569 -5.54 -49.94 -7.59
C SER A 569 -6.91 -49.58 -6.99
N ASN A 570 -7.94 -49.42 -7.81
CA ASN A 570 -9.32 -49.16 -7.36
C ASN A 570 -9.82 -50.26 -6.42
N GLU A 571 -9.36 -51.51 -6.62
CA GLU A 571 -9.70 -52.63 -5.71
C GLU A 571 -9.04 -52.48 -4.35
N GLU A 572 -7.76 -52.09 -4.32
CA GLU A 572 -7.05 -51.80 -3.10
C GLU A 572 -7.66 -50.59 -2.34
N GLU A 573 -8.10 -49.56 -3.07
CA GLU A 573 -8.81 -48.40 -2.51
C GLU A 573 -10.08 -48.82 -1.78
N GLN A 574 -10.89 -49.63 -2.44
CA GLN A 574 -12.15 -50.13 -1.84
C GLN A 574 -11.88 -50.97 -0.59
N MET A 575 -10.87 -51.84 -0.64
CA MET A 575 -10.53 -52.70 0.51
C MET A 575 -9.92 -51.89 1.66
N LEU A 576 -9.18 -50.83 1.35
CA LEU A 576 -8.67 -49.91 2.35
C LEU A 576 -9.81 -49.13 3.04
N ASP A 577 -10.81 -48.69 2.31
CA ASP A 577 -12.02 -48.03 2.83
C ASP A 577 -12.74 -48.93 3.82
N GLU A 578 -12.97 -50.19 3.47
CA GLU A 578 -13.60 -51.20 4.34
C GLU A 578 -12.76 -51.45 5.61
N ALA A 579 -11.43 -51.56 5.46
CA ALA A 579 -10.53 -51.76 6.59
C ALA A 579 -10.51 -50.57 7.55
N LEU A 580 -10.59 -49.35 7.03
CA LEU A 580 -10.72 -48.11 7.80
C LEU A 580 -12.04 -48.09 8.59
N ILE A 581 -13.16 -48.38 7.94
CA ILE A 581 -14.46 -48.46 8.64
C ILE A 581 -14.43 -49.46 9.76
N ARG A 582 -13.90 -50.69 9.55
CA ARG A 582 -13.75 -51.70 10.56
C ARG A 582 -12.85 -51.28 11.71
N THR A 583 -11.73 -50.62 11.39
CA THR A 583 -10.78 -50.12 12.40
C THR A 583 -11.46 -49.13 13.37
N TYR A 584 -12.27 -48.20 12.84
CA TYR A 584 -13.02 -47.27 13.71
C TYR A 584 -14.15 -47.97 14.46
N ALA A 585 -14.80 -48.96 13.88
CA ALA A 585 -15.85 -49.76 14.53
C ALA A 585 -15.37 -50.49 15.77
N ASP A 586 -14.12 -51.01 15.78
CA ASP A 586 -13.50 -51.60 16.93
C ASP A 586 -13.39 -50.66 18.14
N PHE A 587 -13.30 -49.38 17.90
CA PHE A 587 -13.34 -48.32 18.92
C PHE A 587 -14.74 -47.81 19.24
N GLY A 588 -15.77 -48.45 18.62
CA GLY A 588 -17.17 -48.08 18.77
C GLY A 588 -17.50 -46.72 18.07
N ILE A 589 -16.74 -46.35 17.05
CA ILE A 589 -16.93 -45.14 16.25
C ILE A 589 -17.61 -45.53 14.93
N THR A 590 -18.78 -44.96 14.63
CA THR A 590 -19.57 -45.24 13.43
C THR A 590 -19.87 -43.96 12.65
N HIS A 591 -20.69 -44.06 11.62
CA HIS A 591 -21.13 -42.89 10.85
C HIS A 591 -22.03 -41.94 11.65
N ASP A 592 -22.55 -42.35 12.80
CA ASP A 592 -23.22 -41.50 13.76
C ASP A 592 -22.19 -40.69 14.55
N ASN A 593 -22.31 -39.36 14.47
CA ASN A 593 -21.35 -38.44 15.11
C ASN A 593 -21.35 -38.57 16.64
N ASP A 594 -22.48 -38.94 17.27
CA ASP A 594 -22.56 -39.14 18.72
C ASP A 594 -21.67 -40.29 19.19
N SER A 595 -21.44 -41.26 18.32
CA SER A 595 -20.57 -42.41 18.60
C SER A 595 -19.10 -42.04 18.84
N ILE A 596 -18.68 -40.83 18.49
CA ILE A 596 -17.30 -40.34 18.62
C ILE A 596 -16.99 -39.91 20.06
N TYR A 597 -18.01 -39.59 20.85
CA TYR A 597 -17.87 -39.01 22.17
C TYR A 597 -18.06 -40.07 23.28
N THR A 598 -17.32 -39.90 24.38
CA THR A 598 -17.55 -40.62 25.63
C THR A 598 -18.48 -39.87 26.56
N ASP A 599 -18.43 -38.53 26.50
CA ASP A 599 -19.26 -37.64 27.31
C ASP A 599 -19.54 -36.37 26.53
N MET A 600 -20.76 -36.21 26.04
CA MET A 600 -21.21 -35.03 25.33
C MET A 600 -21.64 -33.90 26.27
N ALA A 601 -21.89 -34.19 27.56
CA ALA A 601 -22.32 -33.18 28.52
C ALA A 601 -21.16 -32.38 29.11
N SER A 602 -19.93 -32.81 28.89
CA SER A 602 -18.73 -32.08 29.32
C SER A 602 -18.46 -30.90 28.35
N ALA A 603 -17.91 -29.80 28.85
CA ALA A 603 -17.53 -28.66 28.06
C ALA A 603 -16.00 -28.45 28.12
N PRO A 604 -15.26 -28.77 27.05
CA PRO A 604 -15.65 -29.33 25.75
C PRO A 604 -16.04 -30.82 25.84
N PRO A 605 -16.84 -31.32 24.87
CA PRO A 605 -17.23 -32.74 24.80
C PRO A 605 -16.00 -33.65 24.76
N LYS A 606 -16.01 -34.73 25.57
CA LYS A 606 -14.87 -35.64 25.70
C LYS A 606 -14.95 -36.70 24.61
N MET A 607 -13.99 -36.70 23.69
CA MET A 607 -13.91 -37.69 22.62
C MET A 607 -13.37 -39.04 23.10
N LYS A 608 -13.72 -40.12 22.40
CA LYS A 608 -13.14 -41.45 22.57
C LYS A 608 -11.66 -41.45 22.17
N GLN A 609 -10.94 -42.49 22.66
CA GLN A 609 -9.60 -42.75 22.16
C GLN A 609 -9.69 -43.12 20.68
N MET A 610 -8.87 -42.47 19.85
CA MET A 610 -8.85 -42.70 18.41
C MET A 610 -7.93 -43.86 18.03
N PRO A 611 -8.23 -44.63 16.98
CA PRO A 611 -7.30 -45.63 16.46
C PRO A 611 -5.99 -45.02 15.97
N ILE A 612 -4.96 -45.84 15.88
CA ILE A 612 -3.67 -45.48 15.33
C ILE A 612 -3.37 -46.36 14.10
N LEU A 613 -2.34 -46.02 13.33
CA LEU A 613 -1.96 -46.77 12.11
C LEU A 613 -1.69 -48.28 12.41
N GLY A 614 -1.23 -48.61 13.62
CA GLY A 614 -1.04 -50.00 14.07
C GLY A 614 -2.33 -50.80 14.15
N ASP A 615 -3.45 -50.15 14.46
CA ASP A 615 -4.75 -50.83 14.54
C ASP A 615 -5.26 -51.14 13.10
N LEU A 616 -5.15 -50.18 12.21
CA LEU A 616 -5.44 -50.40 10.78
C LEU A 616 -4.56 -51.51 10.19
N HIS A 617 -3.27 -51.53 10.53
CA HIS A 617 -2.33 -52.53 10.02
C HIS A 617 -2.76 -53.98 10.37
N LYS A 618 -3.35 -54.22 11.54
CA LYS A 618 -3.88 -55.54 11.95
C LYS A 618 -4.98 -56.01 10.97
N HIS A 619 -5.96 -55.15 10.66
CA HIS A 619 -7.03 -55.46 9.70
C HIS A 619 -6.51 -55.69 8.27
N LEU A 620 -5.51 -54.94 7.84
CA LEU A 620 -4.91 -55.14 6.52
C LEU A 620 -4.10 -56.46 6.45
N GLN A 621 -3.55 -56.97 7.55
CA GLN A 621 -2.86 -58.23 7.58
C GLN A 621 -3.80 -59.44 7.51
N GLU A 622 -5.06 -59.30 7.96
CA GLU A 622 -6.07 -60.39 7.99
C GLU A 622 -6.56 -60.73 6.55
N ASN A 623 -6.50 -59.83 5.59
CA ASN A 623 -6.99 -60.01 4.23
C ASN A 623 -5.81 -60.22 3.28
N PRO A 624 -5.75 -61.40 2.57
CA PRO A 624 -4.71 -61.67 1.59
C PRO A 624 -4.54 -60.66 0.48
N MET A 625 -5.62 -59.97 0.11
CA MET A 625 -5.59 -58.98 -0.99
C MET A 625 -5.01 -57.63 -0.54
N THR A 626 -4.95 -57.38 0.75
CA THR A 626 -4.38 -56.13 1.32
C THR A 626 -2.96 -56.31 1.88
N GLN A 627 -2.32 -57.47 1.65
CA GLN A 627 -0.99 -57.76 2.13
C GLN A 627 0.06 -56.76 1.66
N ARG A 628 -0.05 -56.25 0.42
CA ARG A 628 0.82 -55.20 -0.15
C ARG A 628 0.67 -53.92 0.63
N LEU A 629 -0.56 -53.50 0.94
CA LEU A 629 -0.85 -52.29 1.74
C LEU A 629 -0.31 -52.43 3.15
N ALA A 630 -0.54 -53.62 3.80
CA ALA A 630 0.01 -53.94 5.12
C ALA A 630 1.54 -53.83 5.15
N ALA A 631 2.22 -54.40 4.13
CA ALA A 631 3.68 -54.34 4.03
C ALA A 631 4.21 -52.90 3.93
N ILE A 632 3.55 -52.04 3.16
CA ILE A 632 3.93 -50.62 3.04
C ILE A 632 3.70 -49.86 4.36
N ILE A 633 2.58 -50.07 5.00
CA ILE A 633 2.22 -49.42 6.31
C ILE A 633 3.10 -49.90 7.44
N SER A 634 3.63 -51.16 7.38
CA SER A 634 4.56 -51.71 8.36
C SER A 634 5.74 -50.79 8.67
N ARG A 635 6.18 -49.96 7.73
CA ARG A 635 7.22 -48.96 7.95
C ARG A 635 6.85 -47.96 9.07
N PHE A 636 5.58 -47.61 9.16
CA PHE A 636 5.07 -46.70 10.19
C PHE A 636 4.75 -47.39 11.51
N VAL A 637 4.51 -48.70 11.52
CA VAL A 637 4.08 -49.46 12.71
C VAL A 637 5.27 -50.07 13.45
N THR A 638 6.12 -50.79 12.73
CA THR A 638 7.28 -51.53 13.28
C THR A 638 8.62 -51.08 12.72
N GLY A 639 8.60 -50.29 11.65
CA GLY A 639 9.78 -49.82 10.91
C GLY A 639 10.34 -48.49 11.40
N SER A 640 11.14 -47.85 10.56
CA SER A 640 11.90 -46.62 10.84
C SER A 640 11.05 -45.40 11.15
N ALA A 641 9.75 -45.38 10.79
CA ALA A 641 8.84 -44.25 10.98
C ALA A 641 7.80 -44.48 12.11
N GLN A 642 8.12 -45.27 13.15
CA GLN A 642 7.22 -45.60 14.29
C GLN A 642 6.71 -44.35 15.04
N SER A 643 7.41 -43.23 14.97
CA SER A 643 6.96 -41.97 15.60
C SER A 643 5.58 -41.48 15.09
N PHE A 644 5.13 -41.92 13.92
CA PHE A 644 3.80 -41.62 13.41
C PHE A 644 2.69 -42.55 13.91
N ASN A 645 3.03 -43.62 14.64
CA ASN A 645 2.09 -44.62 15.17
C ASN A 645 1.81 -44.36 16.64
N ARG A 646 1.40 -43.16 17.00
CA ARG A 646 1.08 -42.77 18.39
C ARG A 646 -0.11 -41.84 18.41
N GLN A 647 -0.69 -41.62 19.57
CA GLN A 647 -1.68 -40.60 19.80
C GLN A 647 -1.04 -39.19 19.62
N THR A 648 -1.82 -38.21 19.19
CA THR A 648 -1.40 -36.81 19.09
C THR A 648 -0.95 -36.31 20.47
N ASN A 649 0.25 -35.75 20.53
CA ASN A 649 0.85 -35.22 21.76
C ASN A 649 1.38 -33.77 21.53
N VAL A 650 0.93 -33.09 20.52
CA VAL A 650 1.29 -31.71 20.22
C VAL A 650 0.09 -30.79 20.41
N ASP A 651 0.33 -29.60 20.93
CA ASP A 651 -0.70 -28.56 21.12
C ASP A 651 -0.48 -27.41 20.16
N LEU A 652 -1.52 -27.02 19.43
CA LEU A 652 -1.52 -25.88 18.51
C LEU A 652 -2.25 -24.65 19.09
N SER A 653 -2.38 -24.55 20.41
CA SER A 653 -3.02 -23.41 21.07
C SER A 653 -2.15 -22.15 21.08
N ASN A 654 -0.82 -22.32 20.99
CA ASN A 654 0.11 -21.19 20.96
C ASN A 654 -0.14 -20.27 19.75
N LYS A 655 0.07 -18.99 19.92
CA LYS A 655 -0.10 -17.99 18.85
C LYS A 655 1.00 -18.01 17.79
N TYR A 656 2.11 -18.72 18.01
CA TYR A 656 3.19 -18.86 17.04
C TYR A 656 3.75 -20.28 17.05
N ILE A 657 3.49 -21.03 16.00
CA ILE A 657 3.78 -22.46 15.94
C ILE A 657 4.60 -22.75 14.69
N VAL A 658 5.71 -23.45 14.87
CA VAL A 658 6.56 -23.93 13.78
C VAL A 658 6.54 -25.43 13.72
N LEU A 659 6.14 -25.98 12.57
CA LEU A 659 6.13 -27.40 12.26
C LEU A 659 7.37 -27.70 11.39
N ASP A 660 8.41 -28.23 12.02
CA ASP A 660 9.66 -28.59 11.35
C ASP A 660 9.59 -29.99 10.77
N LEU A 661 9.66 -30.08 9.44
CA LEU A 661 9.58 -31.32 8.65
C LEU A 661 10.91 -31.64 7.95
N SER A 662 11.98 -30.89 8.24
CA SER A 662 13.25 -30.90 7.51
C SER A 662 14.02 -32.24 7.53
N GLU A 663 13.72 -33.10 8.49
CA GLU A 663 14.30 -34.47 8.54
C GLU A 663 13.53 -35.51 7.73
N LEU A 664 12.34 -35.18 7.25
CA LEU A 664 11.61 -36.04 6.34
C LEU A 664 12.21 -35.95 4.92
N LYS A 665 12.46 -37.08 4.28
CA LYS A 665 13.08 -37.14 2.97
C LYS A 665 12.27 -38.01 2.00
N GLY A 666 12.40 -37.70 0.71
CA GLY A 666 11.77 -38.47 -0.37
C GLY A 666 10.25 -38.55 -0.18
N LYS A 667 9.65 -39.72 -0.31
CA LYS A 667 8.20 -39.93 -0.22
C LYS A 667 7.58 -39.56 1.13
N LEU A 668 8.37 -39.49 2.21
CA LEU A 668 7.85 -39.12 3.54
C LEU A 668 7.60 -37.61 3.70
N LEU A 669 8.28 -36.76 2.95
CA LEU A 669 8.13 -35.31 3.06
C LEU A 669 6.73 -34.83 2.65
N PRO A 670 6.20 -35.15 1.44
CA PRO A 670 4.83 -34.77 1.07
C PRO A 670 3.78 -35.34 2.04
N VAL A 671 3.98 -36.56 2.52
CA VAL A 671 3.09 -37.20 3.52
C VAL A 671 3.09 -36.44 4.84
N GLY A 672 4.27 -36.10 5.36
CA GLY A 672 4.38 -35.29 6.60
C GLY A 672 3.83 -33.89 6.46
N MET A 673 4.05 -33.24 5.29
CA MET A 673 3.44 -31.94 5.00
C MET A 673 1.91 -32.01 4.97
N PHE A 674 1.36 -33.05 4.37
CA PHE A 674 -0.09 -33.26 4.36
C PHE A 674 -0.65 -33.44 5.77
N ILE A 675 -0.03 -34.28 6.62
CA ILE A 675 -0.46 -34.49 8.02
C ILE A 675 -0.44 -33.18 8.79
N ALA A 676 0.66 -32.42 8.68
CA ALA A 676 0.81 -31.15 9.36
C ALA A 676 -0.22 -30.12 8.88
N LEU A 677 -0.44 -30.03 7.57
CA LEU A 677 -1.38 -29.11 6.95
C LEU A 677 -2.83 -29.45 7.30
N ASP A 678 -3.20 -30.74 7.29
CA ASP A 678 -4.52 -31.21 7.68
C ASP A 678 -4.83 -30.85 9.15
N TYR A 679 -3.85 -31.05 10.05
CA TYR A 679 -4.00 -30.71 11.45
C TYR A 679 -4.15 -29.19 11.67
N VAL A 680 -3.32 -28.37 11.01
CA VAL A 680 -3.44 -26.91 11.07
C VAL A 680 -4.74 -26.44 10.46
N TRP A 681 -5.18 -27.09 9.38
CA TRP A 681 -6.43 -26.72 8.70
C TRP A 681 -7.66 -26.92 9.59
N ASP A 682 -7.70 -27.99 10.38
CA ASP A 682 -8.75 -28.21 11.36
C ASP A 682 -8.74 -27.12 12.46
N GLN A 683 -7.56 -26.68 12.91
CA GLN A 683 -7.42 -25.58 13.86
C GLN A 683 -7.89 -24.23 13.27
N ILE A 684 -7.64 -24.00 12.00
CA ILE A 684 -8.13 -22.79 11.31
C ILE A 684 -9.65 -22.77 11.23
N LYS A 685 -10.28 -23.91 10.96
CA LYS A 685 -11.73 -24.02 10.87
C LYS A 685 -12.44 -23.84 12.23
N SER A 686 -11.76 -24.12 13.34
CA SER A 686 -12.39 -24.18 14.66
C SER A 686 -13.00 -22.85 15.15
N ASP A 687 -12.45 -21.70 14.76
CA ASP A 687 -12.92 -20.39 15.24
C ASP A 687 -12.79 -19.36 14.13
N ARG A 688 -13.92 -18.87 13.59
CA ARG A 688 -13.94 -17.86 12.51
C ARG A 688 -13.73 -16.44 12.99
N THR A 689 -13.82 -16.18 14.28
CA THR A 689 -13.70 -14.84 14.87
C THR A 689 -12.25 -14.41 14.99
N LYS A 690 -11.32 -15.34 15.12
CA LYS A 690 -9.88 -15.06 15.27
C LYS A 690 -9.17 -14.98 13.92
N ARG A 691 -8.30 -13.99 13.77
CA ARG A 691 -7.42 -13.92 12.60
C ARG A 691 -6.30 -14.94 12.72
N LYS A 692 -6.07 -15.68 11.65
CA LYS A 692 -5.07 -16.76 11.59
C LYS A 692 -4.30 -16.69 10.27
N ALA A 693 -3.04 -17.11 10.28
CA ALA A 693 -2.21 -17.18 9.08
C ALA A 693 -1.47 -18.50 9.02
N ILE A 694 -1.56 -19.19 7.89
CA ILE A 694 -0.74 -20.36 7.62
C ILE A 694 0.36 -19.99 6.63
N PHE A 695 1.59 -20.27 7.01
CA PHE A 695 2.77 -20.06 6.18
C PHE A 695 3.26 -21.42 5.69
N ILE A 696 3.32 -21.59 4.37
CA ILE A 696 3.76 -22.83 3.74
C ILE A 696 5.04 -22.51 2.96
N ASP A 697 6.17 -22.85 3.56
CA ASP A 697 7.46 -22.73 2.86
C ASP A 697 7.59 -23.86 1.85
N GLU A 698 8.23 -23.58 0.71
CA GLU A 698 8.48 -24.53 -0.39
C GLU A 698 7.23 -25.34 -0.81
N ILE A 699 6.12 -24.62 -1.03
CA ILE A 699 4.81 -25.21 -1.36
C ILE A 699 4.85 -26.12 -2.62
N TRP A 700 5.83 -25.91 -3.52
CA TRP A 700 6.02 -26.74 -4.70
C TRP A 700 6.20 -28.24 -4.37
N GLN A 701 6.63 -28.57 -3.15
CA GLN A 701 6.70 -29.96 -2.68
C GLN A 701 5.33 -30.67 -2.64
N LEU A 702 4.24 -29.91 -2.53
CA LEU A 702 2.87 -30.45 -2.50
C LEU A 702 2.12 -30.29 -3.84
N ILE A 703 2.57 -29.37 -4.70
CA ILE A 703 1.84 -29.04 -5.94
C ILE A 703 2.70 -29.17 -7.20
N GLY A 704 3.98 -29.48 -7.07
CA GLY A 704 4.93 -29.57 -8.18
C GLY A 704 4.82 -30.87 -8.98
N ALA A 705 5.66 -31.01 -10.00
CA ALA A 705 5.65 -32.11 -10.97
C ALA A 705 5.76 -33.51 -10.33
N SER A 706 6.45 -33.62 -9.18
CA SER A 706 6.62 -34.87 -8.44
C SER A 706 5.50 -35.16 -7.43
N SER A 707 4.53 -34.28 -7.29
CA SER A 707 3.44 -34.39 -6.32
C SER A 707 2.23 -35.14 -6.87
N ASN A 708 1.32 -35.50 -5.96
CA ASN A 708 0.06 -36.15 -6.29
C ASN A 708 -1.03 -35.11 -6.52
N ARG A 709 -1.91 -35.37 -7.48
CA ARG A 709 -3.08 -34.52 -7.79
C ARG A 709 -3.95 -34.24 -6.59
N MET A 710 -4.23 -35.24 -5.74
CA MET A 710 -5.10 -35.09 -4.54
C MET A 710 -4.51 -34.10 -3.51
N ALA A 711 -3.20 -34.11 -3.29
CA ALA A 711 -2.54 -33.15 -2.42
C ALA A 711 -2.58 -31.75 -2.99
N ALA A 712 -2.40 -31.59 -4.30
CA ALA A 712 -2.49 -30.31 -4.96
C ALA A 712 -3.92 -29.73 -4.93
N GLU A 713 -4.93 -30.58 -5.07
CA GLU A 713 -6.34 -30.20 -4.94
C GLU A 713 -6.65 -29.73 -3.49
N PHE A 714 -6.17 -30.46 -2.48
CA PHE A 714 -6.33 -30.09 -1.08
C PHE A 714 -5.66 -28.74 -0.75
N CYS A 715 -4.44 -28.52 -1.20
CA CYS A 715 -3.79 -27.22 -1.06
C CYS A 715 -4.59 -26.09 -1.75
N LEU A 716 -5.05 -26.33 -2.96
CA LEU A 716 -5.84 -25.33 -3.70
C LEU A 716 -7.17 -25.03 -3.00
N GLU A 717 -7.81 -26.04 -2.40
CA GLU A 717 -9.03 -25.83 -1.62
C GLU A 717 -8.80 -24.89 -0.43
N ILE A 718 -7.71 -25.06 0.31
CA ILE A 718 -7.34 -24.16 1.40
C ILE A 718 -7.25 -22.71 0.89
N PHE A 719 -6.51 -22.46 -0.19
CA PHE A 719 -6.38 -21.11 -0.74
C PHE A 719 -7.71 -20.51 -1.21
N LYS A 720 -8.66 -21.33 -1.63
CA LYS A 720 -9.99 -20.87 -2.06
C LYS A 720 -10.89 -20.47 -0.90
N VAL A 721 -10.87 -21.23 0.19
CA VAL A 721 -11.91 -21.15 1.22
C VAL A 721 -11.43 -20.54 2.55
N ILE A 722 -10.12 -20.44 2.81
CA ILE A 722 -9.54 -20.01 4.09
C ILE A 722 -10.06 -18.64 4.57
N ARG A 723 -10.39 -17.75 3.64
CA ARG A 723 -11.01 -16.46 3.95
C ARG A 723 -12.28 -16.60 4.77
N GLY A 724 -13.12 -17.60 4.46
CA GLY A 724 -14.39 -17.87 5.17
C GLY A 724 -14.19 -18.24 6.64
N PHE A 725 -12.97 -18.61 7.01
CA PHE A 725 -12.58 -18.99 8.37
C PHE A 725 -11.67 -17.95 9.05
N GLY A 726 -11.69 -16.70 8.56
CA GLY A 726 -10.87 -15.62 9.12
C GLY A 726 -9.35 -15.80 8.90
N GLY A 727 -8.96 -16.66 7.94
CA GLY A 727 -7.58 -17.06 7.72
C GLY A 727 -6.94 -16.41 6.48
N ALA A 728 -5.60 -16.46 6.45
CA ALA A 728 -4.74 -16.13 5.33
C ALA A 728 -3.81 -17.28 5.01
N ALA A 729 -3.71 -17.68 3.73
CA ALA A 729 -2.72 -18.64 3.25
C ALA A 729 -1.55 -17.88 2.61
N ILE A 730 -0.35 -18.10 3.15
CA ILE A 730 0.89 -17.47 2.70
C ILE A 730 1.83 -18.57 2.24
N SER A 731 2.16 -18.55 0.95
CA SER A 731 3.08 -19.53 0.37
C SER A 731 4.39 -18.90 -0.07
N ALA A 732 5.49 -19.64 0.07
CA ALA A 732 6.77 -19.29 -0.49
C ALA A 732 7.24 -20.40 -1.46
N THR A 733 7.86 -20.00 -2.56
CA THR A 733 8.49 -20.92 -3.51
C THR A 733 9.76 -20.35 -4.11
N GLN A 734 10.76 -21.20 -4.30
CA GLN A 734 11.98 -20.85 -5.00
C GLN A 734 12.08 -21.51 -6.36
N ASP A 735 11.36 -22.59 -6.57
CA ASP A 735 11.33 -23.32 -7.83
C ASP A 735 10.02 -23.06 -8.57
N LEU A 736 10.07 -22.14 -9.52
CA LEU A 736 8.91 -21.80 -10.34
C LEU A 736 8.64 -22.83 -11.43
N SER A 737 9.66 -23.54 -11.88
CA SER A 737 9.49 -24.58 -12.90
C SER A 737 8.70 -25.75 -12.31
N ASP A 738 9.05 -26.20 -11.12
CA ASP A 738 8.32 -27.25 -10.42
C ASP A 738 6.94 -26.76 -9.92
N PHE A 739 6.85 -25.53 -9.44
CA PHE A 739 5.57 -24.93 -9.03
C PHE A 739 4.52 -24.92 -10.15
N PHE A 740 4.95 -24.80 -11.40
CA PHE A 740 4.08 -24.89 -12.58
C PHE A 740 4.18 -26.25 -13.28
N GLY A 741 4.80 -27.25 -12.68
CA GLY A 741 5.08 -28.55 -13.34
C GLY A 741 3.89 -29.51 -13.43
N LEU A 742 2.97 -29.50 -12.46
CA LEU A 742 1.85 -30.44 -12.41
C LEU A 742 0.67 -29.96 -13.27
N GLU A 743 0.17 -30.83 -14.18
CA GLU A 743 -0.95 -30.55 -15.10
C GLU A 743 -0.80 -29.19 -15.82
N ASP A 744 0.34 -28.98 -16.47
CA ASP A 744 0.65 -27.73 -17.20
C ASP A 744 0.51 -26.47 -16.35
N GLY A 745 0.79 -26.55 -15.05
CA GLY A 745 0.75 -25.42 -14.12
C GLY A 745 -0.64 -25.02 -13.64
N LYS A 746 -1.64 -25.85 -13.78
CA LYS A 746 -3.01 -25.59 -13.38
C LYS A 746 -3.10 -25.19 -11.90
N TYR A 747 -2.46 -25.95 -11.00
CA TYR A 747 -2.50 -25.71 -9.55
C TYR A 747 -1.71 -24.48 -9.15
N GLY A 748 -0.50 -24.33 -9.68
CA GLY A 748 0.33 -23.14 -9.43
C GLY A 748 -0.36 -21.85 -9.87
N ARG A 749 -0.89 -21.81 -11.09
CA ARG A 749 -1.68 -20.66 -11.57
C ARG A 749 -2.92 -20.40 -10.72
N ALA A 750 -3.62 -21.46 -10.31
CA ALA A 750 -4.81 -21.31 -9.48
C ALA A 750 -4.49 -20.74 -8.09
N ILE A 751 -3.40 -21.15 -7.44
CA ILE A 751 -2.93 -20.61 -6.16
C ILE A 751 -2.55 -19.14 -6.30
N ILE A 752 -1.78 -18.77 -7.32
CA ILE A 752 -1.43 -17.38 -7.61
C ILE A 752 -2.68 -16.52 -7.83
N ASN A 753 -3.65 -17.01 -8.59
CA ASN A 753 -4.87 -16.28 -8.89
C ASN A 753 -5.78 -16.12 -7.65
N ASN A 754 -5.75 -17.10 -6.72
CA ASN A 754 -6.46 -17.04 -5.44
C ASN A 754 -5.67 -16.27 -4.36
N SER A 755 -4.53 -15.70 -4.67
CA SER A 755 -3.76 -14.84 -3.77
C SER A 755 -3.73 -13.42 -4.34
N LYS A 756 -4.40 -12.49 -3.67
CA LYS A 756 -4.47 -11.10 -4.15
C LYS A 756 -3.20 -10.31 -3.88
N ASN A 757 -2.43 -10.75 -2.90
CA ASN A 757 -1.17 -10.12 -2.55
C ASN A 757 0.00 -10.99 -3.02
N LYS A 758 1.04 -10.37 -3.54
CA LYS A 758 2.28 -11.02 -3.97
C LYS A 758 3.47 -10.19 -3.55
N ILE A 759 4.51 -10.87 -3.11
CA ILE A 759 5.84 -10.29 -2.88
C ILE A 759 6.79 -11.02 -3.83
N ILE A 760 7.32 -10.31 -4.79
CA ILE A 760 8.21 -10.85 -5.81
C ILE A 760 9.60 -10.28 -5.54
N LEU A 761 10.47 -11.12 -5.04
CA LEU A 761 11.87 -10.82 -4.83
C LEU A 761 12.65 -10.95 -6.14
N ASN A 762 13.97 -10.94 -6.09
CA ASN A 762 14.78 -11.18 -7.28
C ASN A 762 14.40 -12.50 -7.97
N LEU A 763 14.28 -12.48 -9.29
CA LEU A 763 14.06 -13.62 -10.16
C LEU A 763 15.08 -13.62 -11.30
N GLU A 764 15.56 -14.79 -11.66
CA GLU A 764 16.35 -14.94 -12.89
C GLU A 764 15.48 -14.64 -14.12
N PRO A 765 16.07 -14.17 -15.24
CA PRO A 765 15.31 -13.78 -16.43
C PRO A 765 14.37 -14.86 -16.97
N ASP A 766 14.77 -16.12 -16.91
CA ASP A 766 13.95 -17.23 -17.36
C ASP A 766 12.78 -17.52 -16.42
N GLU A 767 13.01 -17.47 -15.12
CA GLU A 767 11.95 -17.58 -14.10
C GLU A 767 10.96 -16.43 -14.18
N ALA A 768 11.43 -15.20 -14.43
CA ALA A 768 10.60 -14.04 -14.59
C ALA A 768 9.61 -14.17 -15.76
N ARG A 769 9.96 -14.92 -16.82
CA ARG A 769 9.05 -15.21 -17.93
C ARG A 769 7.89 -16.11 -17.53
N TYR A 770 8.10 -17.11 -16.66
CA TYR A 770 7.02 -17.99 -16.18
C TYR A 770 5.94 -17.20 -15.44
N VAL A 771 6.33 -16.20 -14.67
CA VAL A 771 5.36 -15.39 -13.89
C VAL A 771 4.80 -14.22 -14.68
N GLN A 772 5.43 -13.81 -15.78
CA GLN A 772 5.03 -12.64 -16.56
C GLN A 772 3.57 -12.72 -17.02
N GLU A 773 3.19 -13.81 -17.64
CA GLU A 773 1.83 -14.01 -18.16
C GLU A 773 0.81 -14.16 -17.02
N THR A 774 1.15 -14.98 -16.01
CA THR A 774 0.24 -15.27 -14.88
C THR A 774 -0.02 -14.04 -14.03
N LEU A 775 0.99 -13.20 -13.79
CA LEU A 775 0.91 -11.99 -12.98
C LEU A 775 0.67 -10.73 -13.82
N LYS A 776 0.60 -10.84 -15.13
CA LYS A 776 0.46 -9.71 -16.06
C LYS A 776 1.48 -8.61 -15.76
N LEU A 777 2.75 -9.01 -15.66
CA LEU A 777 3.85 -8.09 -15.39
C LEU A 777 4.24 -7.32 -16.65
N THR A 778 4.44 -6.01 -16.49
CA THR A 778 4.95 -5.15 -17.55
C THR A 778 6.43 -5.39 -17.80
N ARG A 779 6.93 -4.98 -18.97
CA ARG A 779 8.37 -5.06 -19.27
C ARG A 779 9.22 -4.29 -18.27
N THR A 780 8.72 -3.18 -17.74
CA THR A 780 9.40 -2.37 -16.74
C THR A 780 9.50 -3.11 -15.40
N GLU A 781 8.42 -3.78 -14.97
CA GLU A 781 8.40 -4.60 -13.77
C GLU A 781 9.36 -5.79 -13.86
N ILE A 782 9.38 -6.49 -14.99
CA ILE A 782 10.34 -7.58 -15.24
C ILE A 782 11.79 -7.09 -15.14
N ARG A 783 12.10 -5.95 -15.76
CA ARG A 783 13.44 -5.35 -15.65
C ARG A 783 13.80 -4.94 -14.22
N ALA A 784 12.82 -4.51 -13.43
CA ALA A 784 13.06 -4.18 -12.03
C ALA A 784 13.34 -5.45 -11.21
N ILE A 785 12.47 -6.46 -11.33
CA ILE A 785 12.55 -7.72 -10.57
C ILE A 785 13.88 -8.46 -10.85
N THR A 786 14.32 -8.51 -12.11
CA THR A 786 15.59 -9.19 -12.48
C THR A 786 16.85 -8.43 -12.04
N ARG A 787 16.71 -7.19 -11.53
CA ARG A 787 17.81 -6.36 -11.05
C ARG A 787 17.76 -6.07 -9.55
N PHE A 788 16.79 -6.64 -8.85
CA PHE A 788 16.67 -6.46 -7.42
C PHE A 788 17.88 -7.04 -6.69
N GLU A 789 18.36 -6.32 -5.70
CA GLU A 789 19.33 -6.80 -4.74
C GLU A 789 18.62 -7.61 -3.64
N ARG A 790 19.42 -8.30 -2.80
CA ARG A 790 18.87 -9.04 -1.65
C ARG A 790 18.11 -8.12 -0.72
N GLY A 791 16.86 -8.46 -0.42
CA GLY A 791 15.96 -7.65 0.40
C GLY A 791 15.16 -6.59 -0.36
N GLU A 792 15.30 -6.50 -1.68
CA GLU A 792 14.41 -5.73 -2.54
C GLU A 792 13.30 -6.62 -3.09
N ALA A 793 12.10 -6.08 -3.18
CA ALA A 793 10.92 -6.80 -3.66
C ALA A 793 9.95 -5.90 -4.42
N LEU A 794 9.21 -6.47 -5.35
CA LEU A 794 8.00 -5.86 -5.89
C LEU A 794 6.79 -6.38 -5.10
N ILE A 795 6.14 -5.50 -4.36
CA ILE A 795 4.91 -5.83 -3.68
C ILE A 795 3.74 -5.50 -4.59
N SER A 796 2.90 -6.48 -4.82
CA SER A 796 1.64 -6.34 -5.56
C SER A 796 0.48 -6.61 -4.61
N SER A 797 -0.31 -5.58 -4.34
CA SER A 797 -1.57 -5.69 -3.58
C SER A 797 -2.70 -5.19 -4.47
N ASN A 798 -3.62 -6.07 -4.81
CA ASN A 798 -4.66 -5.81 -5.81
C ASN A 798 -4.06 -5.35 -7.14
N ASN A 799 -4.31 -4.10 -7.54
CA ASN A 799 -3.78 -3.50 -8.76
C ASN A 799 -2.60 -2.56 -8.52
N ASN A 800 -2.22 -2.34 -7.26
CA ASN A 800 -1.09 -1.49 -6.90
C ASN A 800 0.17 -2.34 -6.80
N LYS A 801 1.22 -1.91 -7.48
CA LYS A 801 2.52 -2.56 -7.45
C LYS A 801 3.58 -1.54 -7.05
N VAL A 802 4.40 -1.89 -6.07
CA VAL A 802 5.37 -0.97 -5.46
C VAL A 802 6.69 -1.70 -5.22
N PRO A 803 7.82 -1.19 -5.73
CA PRO A 803 9.13 -1.73 -5.38
C PRO A 803 9.55 -1.25 -4.00
N VAL A 804 9.93 -2.16 -3.14
CA VAL A 804 10.20 -1.94 -1.72
C VAL A 804 11.55 -2.50 -1.32
N VAL A 805 12.24 -1.78 -0.46
CA VAL A 805 13.39 -2.30 0.31
C VAL A 805 12.86 -2.80 1.65
N VAL A 806 12.88 -4.10 1.86
CA VAL A 806 12.44 -4.73 3.11
C VAL A 806 13.29 -4.23 4.27
N LYS A 807 12.67 -3.73 5.32
CA LYS A 807 13.35 -3.22 6.52
C LYS A 807 12.96 -4.06 7.73
N ALA A 808 13.95 -4.46 8.49
CA ALA A 808 13.77 -5.15 9.78
C ALA A 808 14.41 -4.32 10.90
N SER A 809 13.84 -4.39 12.09
CA SER A 809 14.44 -3.82 13.28
C SER A 809 15.70 -4.59 13.70
N LYS A 810 16.44 -4.06 14.66
CA LYS A 810 17.65 -4.74 15.14
C LYS A 810 17.32 -6.10 15.73
N LEU A 811 16.31 -6.17 16.58
CA LEU A 811 15.89 -7.39 17.25
C LEU A 811 15.28 -8.41 16.28
N GLU A 812 14.42 -7.97 15.35
CA GLU A 812 13.90 -8.82 14.28
C GLU A 812 15.06 -9.46 13.48
N LYS A 813 16.03 -8.63 13.07
CA LYS A 813 17.19 -9.09 12.30
C LYS A 813 18.01 -10.13 13.05
N GLU A 814 18.26 -9.93 14.33
CA GLU A 814 18.95 -10.90 15.19
C GLU A 814 18.21 -12.23 15.32
N MET A 815 16.86 -12.19 15.32
CA MET A 815 16.04 -13.40 15.40
C MET A 815 16.03 -14.23 14.12
N ILE A 816 16.00 -13.57 12.95
CA ILE A 816 15.67 -14.23 11.67
C ILE A 816 16.84 -14.31 10.69
N THR A 817 17.97 -13.62 10.94
CA THR A 817 19.10 -13.65 10.00
C THR A 817 19.66 -15.05 9.81
N THR A 818 19.96 -15.39 8.57
CA THR A 818 20.68 -16.60 8.15
C THR A 818 22.05 -16.28 7.58
N ASP A 819 22.41 -14.99 7.54
CA ASP A 819 23.69 -14.54 7.02
C ASP A 819 24.82 -14.89 7.98
N ARG A 820 25.88 -15.51 7.43
CA ARG A 820 27.00 -16.01 8.22
C ARG A 820 27.74 -14.89 8.96
N ALA A 821 28.00 -13.77 8.30
CA ALA A 821 28.75 -12.66 8.90
C ALA A 821 27.94 -12.02 10.04
N GLU A 822 26.64 -11.88 9.88
CA GLU A 822 25.73 -11.37 10.90
C GLU A 822 25.64 -12.35 12.10
N LEU A 823 25.57 -13.66 11.84
CA LEU A 823 25.57 -14.68 12.89
C LEU A 823 26.89 -14.66 13.69
N GLU A 824 28.04 -14.50 13.03
CA GLU A 824 29.34 -14.37 13.69
C GLU A 824 29.41 -13.09 14.55
N ALA A 825 28.81 -11.99 14.10
CA ALA A 825 28.73 -10.74 14.87
C ALA A 825 27.88 -10.92 16.14
N ILE A 826 26.68 -11.53 16.02
CA ILE A 826 25.80 -11.84 17.14
C ILE A 826 26.50 -12.76 18.16
N LEU A 827 27.23 -13.77 17.69
CA LEU A 827 28.00 -14.67 18.57
C LEU A 827 29.07 -13.93 19.37
N LYS A 828 29.80 -13.03 18.71
CA LYS A 828 30.84 -12.21 19.37
C LYS A 828 30.22 -11.27 20.41
N GLU A 829 29.10 -10.65 20.13
CA GLU A 829 28.39 -9.76 21.05
C GLU A 829 27.93 -10.53 22.31
N ARG A 830 27.28 -11.66 22.13
CA ARG A 830 26.85 -12.54 23.26
C ARG A 830 27.99 -13.11 24.08
N GLN A 831 29.15 -13.40 23.46
CA GLN A 831 30.34 -13.83 24.17
C GLN A 831 30.91 -12.69 25.04
N ARG A 832 30.89 -11.46 24.55
CA ARG A 832 31.31 -10.28 25.31
C ARG A 832 30.39 -10.01 26.51
N GLU A 833 29.08 -10.10 26.30
CA GLU A 833 28.08 -9.96 27.39
C GLU A 833 28.26 -11.01 28.49
N LYS A 834 28.48 -12.28 28.14
CA LYS A 834 28.78 -13.34 29.10
C LYS A 834 30.10 -13.11 29.87
N THR A 835 31.10 -12.51 29.23
CA THR A 835 32.37 -12.20 29.84
C THR A 835 32.29 -10.99 30.77
N HIS A 836 31.35 -10.07 30.55
CA HIS A 836 31.12 -8.90 31.41
C HIS A 836 30.14 -9.21 32.57
N SER A 837 29.32 -10.27 32.48
CA SER A 837 28.39 -10.70 33.54
C SER A 837 28.94 -11.83 34.44
N ALA A 838 30.14 -12.35 34.14
CA ALA A 838 30.92 -13.27 34.98
C ALA A 838 32.05 -12.50 35.66
#